data_dcb36e2e7a35be2998e0545cbebe411c
#
_entry.id   dcb36e2e7a35be2998e0545cbebe411c
#
_cell.length_a   1.000
_cell.length_b   1.000
_cell.length_c   1.000
_cell.angle_alpha   90.00
_cell.angle_beta   90.00
_cell.angle_gamma   90.00
#
_symmetry.space_group_name_H-M   'P 1'
#
loop_
_entity.id
_entity.type
_entity.pdbx_description
1 polymer ?
#
loop_
_entity_poly.entity_id
_entity_poly.type
_entity_poly.pdbx_seq_one_letter_code
_entity_poly.pdbx_strand_id
1 'polypeptide(L)'
;MLSRWTCILLAAATLIALDLRGAGGPSTDSPSVAAAHPDGAIQLDGRLDEPVWQQAGLVAELTQQSPRPGEPTPYKTEVRVLILHDTLYFGFLCHDPEPDKIAVHTMQRDGFVLGDDTVSIVLDPYGDRRTGYLFQINAAGARIDGLIADPEHPSYDWDGIWDARTARSKDSWSAEIEIPAKTLNFKRGLKSWGLNLERFVARERITLRWASPTLDSFLVDLSRAGTLAGLEDLKQGRGLEFSPYMIGKSIDRFGQQPRTWQGTAGGDFTWRLTPQLSAVFTANTDFAETEVDTRQINLTRFPLFFPEKRAFFLEGANQYEFGLGLSENFIPFFTRRVGLLEGQQIPIDGGLKLNGRVGHWNLGILDVQTRDSTAAPGTNLFAGRVSFDLTPKFRLGTVVTHGDPAGLRSNTLGGFDAVWRTSTFGGNKNLLIGGWTAFSSGDLPQGQRHGWGAALDFPNDRIDCFTNVNEFGDALAPALGFLPRPGTRQYHGGCSFKPRPAKSGRFGWVRQYFFRSYYNRVDDLKGMNESWLYSVAPLEIELDSGEHMAFTVEPQFELLPAPFEIAPGLFIPAGPYRFNRWRVDAETSHHRRWRFETTAGFGTFYSGHLTQWLNRVNWTSPKGAWQLGLEATNNFGRLREGNFVQRLWQVQFDHAWGPNIVLTSFIQYDTETQNIGANTRLRWTFKPG
;
A
#
# COMPACT_ATOMS: atom_id res chain seq x y z
N MET A 1 -24.66 -2.24 30.20
CA MET A 1 -23.72 -2.07 29.10
C MET A 1 -24.40 -1.83 27.74
N LEU A 2 -25.57 -2.40 27.46
CA LEU A 2 -26.32 -2.19 26.20
C LEU A 2 -26.68 -0.70 25.90
N SER A 3 -26.88 0.16 26.91
CA SER A 3 -27.33 1.53 26.69
C SER A 3 -26.29 2.48 26.08
N ARG A 4 -24.98 2.23 26.26
CA ARG A 4 -23.91 3.08 25.66
C ARG A 4 -23.68 2.76 24.18
N TRP A 5 -23.88 1.52 23.78
CA TRP A 5 -23.74 1.09 22.40
C TRP A 5 -24.90 1.55 21.52
N THR A 6 -26.11 1.57 22.10
CA THR A 6 -27.29 2.13 21.41
C THR A 6 -27.08 3.60 21.08
N CYS A 7 -26.40 4.36 21.94
CA CYS A 7 -26.09 5.77 21.69
C CYS A 7 -25.07 5.97 20.56
N ILE A 8 -24.03 5.13 20.45
CA ILE A 8 -23.03 5.21 19.36
C ILE A 8 -23.64 4.82 18.03
N LEU A 9 -24.43 3.73 17.99
CA LEU A 9 -25.13 3.31 16.78
C LEU A 9 -26.23 4.32 16.36
N LEU A 10 -26.92 4.93 17.31
CA LEU A 10 -27.88 6.00 17.03
C LEU A 10 -27.17 7.28 16.57
N ALA A 11 -26.04 7.64 17.12
CA ALA A 11 -25.25 8.80 16.66
C ALA A 11 -24.72 8.56 15.24
N ALA A 12 -24.19 7.38 14.95
CA ALA A 12 -23.73 6.99 13.61
C ALA A 12 -24.91 6.97 12.61
N ALA A 13 -26.04 6.38 12.97
CA ALA A 13 -27.24 6.37 12.14
C ALA A 13 -27.79 7.78 11.90
N THR A 14 -27.69 8.67 12.89
CA THR A 14 -28.12 10.08 12.78
C THR A 14 -27.19 10.88 11.88
N LEU A 15 -25.86 10.67 11.96
CA LEU A 15 -24.88 11.29 11.09
C LEU A 15 -25.06 10.82 9.63
N ILE A 16 -25.28 9.54 9.40
CA ILE A 16 -25.59 8.96 8.08
C ILE A 16 -26.90 9.54 7.54
N ALA A 17 -27.94 9.67 8.37
CA ALA A 17 -29.23 10.21 7.97
C ALA A 17 -29.18 11.73 7.66
N LEU A 18 -28.33 12.48 8.34
CA LEU A 18 -28.10 13.90 8.07
C LEU A 18 -27.35 14.11 6.73
N ASP A 19 -26.36 13.29 6.41
CA ASP A 19 -25.62 13.39 5.15
C ASP A 19 -26.46 12.94 3.94
N LEU A 20 -27.34 11.93 4.13
CA LEU A 20 -28.29 11.50 3.10
C LEU A 20 -29.31 12.58 2.72
N ARG A 21 -29.61 13.54 3.60
CA ARG A 21 -30.49 14.70 3.32
C ARG A 21 -29.72 15.86 2.66
N GLY A 22 -28.40 15.90 2.77
CA GLY A 22 -27.55 16.96 2.22
C GLY A 22 -26.92 16.63 0.86
N ALA A 23 -27.30 15.53 0.22
CA ALA A 23 -26.76 15.14 -1.08
C ALA A 23 -27.19 16.12 -2.17
N GLY A 24 -26.56 17.30 -2.20
CA GLY A 24 -26.48 18.13 -3.39
C GLY A 24 -25.82 17.33 -4.50
N GLY A 25 -26.38 17.42 -5.72
CA GLY A 25 -25.81 16.80 -6.91
C GLY A 25 -24.33 17.21 -7.13
N PRO A 26 -23.63 16.60 -8.11
CA PRO A 26 -22.24 16.91 -8.40
C PRO A 26 -22.08 18.42 -8.53
N SER A 27 -21.06 18.98 -7.85
CA SER A 27 -20.76 20.41 -7.99
C SER A 27 -20.58 20.71 -9.48
N THR A 28 -21.26 21.72 -9.98
CA THR A 28 -21.27 22.14 -11.39
C THR A 28 -19.91 22.64 -11.91
N ASP A 29 -18.84 22.56 -11.11
CA ASP A 29 -17.51 23.13 -11.38
C ASP A 29 -16.37 22.10 -11.48
N SER A 30 -16.65 20.82 -11.71
CA SER A 30 -15.56 19.86 -11.97
C SER A 30 -14.97 20.11 -13.35
N PRO A 31 -13.62 20.30 -13.47
CA PRO A 31 -12.99 20.60 -14.75
C PRO A 31 -13.17 19.42 -15.74
N SER A 32 -13.18 19.76 -17.04
CA SER A 32 -13.32 18.76 -18.10
C SER A 32 -12.35 19.00 -19.24
N VAL A 33 -11.89 17.92 -19.85
CA VAL A 33 -11.10 17.94 -21.09
C VAL A 33 -11.62 16.83 -22.02
N ALA A 34 -11.60 17.09 -23.32
CA ALA A 34 -11.94 16.06 -24.33
C ALA A 34 -10.65 15.53 -24.97
N ALA A 35 -10.53 14.21 -25.07
CA ALA A 35 -9.49 13.59 -25.88
C ALA A 35 -9.77 13.88 -27.36
N ALA A 36 -8.76 14.32 -28.11
CA ALA A 36 -8.88 14.49 -29.55
C ALA A 36 -8.58 13.15 -30.27
N HIS A 37 -9.07 13.03 -31.51
CA HIS A 37 -8.85 11.86 -32.39
C HIS A 37 -8.17 12.30 -33.70
N PRO A 38 -6.92 12.81 -33.64
CA PRO A 38 -6.23 13.22 -34.87
C PRO A 38 -5.79 12.01 -35.69
N ASP A 39 -5.59 12.22 -36.97
CA ASP A 39 -4.85 11.27 -37.82
C ASP A 39 -3.34 11.50 -37.67
N GLY A 40 -2.57 10.40 -37.55
CA GLY A 40 -1.11 10.49 -37.46
C GLY A 40 -0.50 9.38 -36.63
N ALA A 41 0.75 9.58 -36.23
CA ALA A 41 1.51 8.67 -35.40
C ALA A 41 2.33 9.46 -34.38
N ILE A 42 2.61 8.84 -33.25
CA ILE A 42 3.54 9.32 -32.22
C ILE A 42 4.73 8.37 -32.20
N GLN A 43 5.92 8.95 -32.15
CA GLN A 43 7.14 8.25 -31.83
C GLN A 43 7.44 8.47 -30.35
N LEU A 44 7.20 7.48 -29.52
CA LEU A 44 7.36 7.59 -28.08
C LEU A 44 8.85 7.84 -27.71
N ASP A 45 9.27 9.11 -27.66
CA ASP A 45 10.64 9.54 -27.33
C ASP A 45 10.70 10.54 -26.14
N GLY A 46 9.54 10.95 -25.65
CA GLY A 46 9.36 11.87 -24.53
C GLY A 46 9.22 13.34 -24.97
N ARG A 47 9.16 13.63 -26.26
CA ARG A 47 9.01 14.97 -26.81
C ARG A 47 7.61 15.15 -27.36
N LEU A 48 7.06 16.36 -27.26
CA LEU A 48 5.72 16.70 -27.76
C LEU A 48 5.84 17.53 -29.04
N ASP A 49 6.70 17.13 -29.99
CA ASP A 49 7.01 17.89 -31.18
C ASP A 49 6.30 17.38 -32.45
N GLU A 50 5.63 16.21 -32.40
CA GLU A 50 4.82 15.75 -33.51
C GLU A 50 3.57 16.62 -33.72
N PRO A 51 3.16 16.82 -35.00
CA PRO A 51 1.99 17.66 -35.31
C PRO A 51 0.68 17.25 -34.65
N VAL A 52 0.53 15.98 -34.29
CA VAL A 52 -0.68 15.44 -33.63
C VAL A 52 -0.90 16.05 -32.25
N TRP A 53 0.17 16.42 -31.53
CA TRP A 53 0.08 17.06 -30.23
C TRP A 53 -0.53 18.46 -30.28
N GLN A 54 -0.45 19.15 -31.43
CA GLN A 54 -1.10 20.45 -31.60
C GLN A 54 -2.62 20.36 -31.68
N GLN A 55 -3.15 19.18 -32.06
CA GLN A 55 -4.57 18.93 -32.18
C GLN A 55 -5.15 18.30 -30.90
N ALA A 56 -4.33 17.92 -29.92
CA ALA A 56 -4.73 17.26 -28.68
C ALA A 56 -5.63 18.15 -27.82
N GLY A 57 -6.50 17.52 -27.05
CA GLY A 57 -7.21 18.20 -25.97
C GLY A 57 -6.22 18.78 -24.96
N LEU A 58 -6.41 20.04 -24.56
CA LEU A 58 -5.44 20.77 -23.76
C LEU A 58 -5.98 21.09 -22.36
N VAL A 59 -5.23 20.69 -21.34
CA VAL A 59 -5.29 21.25 -19.99
C VAL A 59 -4.14 22.24 -19.88
N ALA A 60 -4.46 23.53 -19.87
CA ALA A 60 -3.47 24.60 -20.01
C ALA A 60 -2.63 24.83 -18.74
N GLU A 61 -3.14 24.45 -17.57
CA GLU A 61 -2.47 24.67 -16.29
C GLU A 61 -3.02 23.74 -15.21
N LEU A 62 -2.14 23.33 -14.28
CA LEU A 62 -2.48 22.69 -13.01
C LEU A 62 -2.37 23.74 -11.88
N THR A 63 -3.25 23.64 -10.90
CA THR A 63 -3.31 24.55 -9.75
C THR A 63 -2.53 23.99 -8.58
N GLN A 64 -1.82 24.83 -7.84
CA GLN A 64 -1.13 24.40 -6.62
C GLN A 64 -2.13 23.84 -5.59
N GLN A 65 -1.92 22.61 -5.19
CA GLN A 65 -2.68 21.92 -4.16
C GLN A 65 -1.97 22.01 -2.80
N SER A 66 -0.65 21.82 -2.78
CA SER A 66 0.16 21.86 -1.57
C SER A 66 1.45 22.66 -1.84
N PRO A 67 1.97 23.40 -0.87
CA PRO A 67 1.51 23.59 0.50
C PRO A 67 0.39 24.62 0.67
N ARG A 68 0.12 25.41 -0.37
CA ARG A 68 -0.84 26.52 -0.34
C ARG A 68 -1.78 26.48 -1.54
N PRO A 69 -2.98 25.93 -1.35
CA PRO A 69 -3.94 25.78 -2.44
C PRO A 69 -4.22 27.10 -3.15
N GLY A 70 -4.15 27.07 -4.48
CA GLY A 70 -4.47 28.21 -5.34
C GLY A 70 -3.39 29.29 -5.47
N GLU A 71 -2.25 29.18 -4.77
CA GLU A 71 -1.16 30.15 -4.95
C GLU A 71 -0.47 29.99 -6.32
N PRO A 72 -0.06 31.11 -6.98
CA PRO A 72 0.71 31.06 -8.21
C PRO A 72 2.06 30.34 -8.02
N THR A 73 2.52 29.65 -9.07
CA THR A 73 3.78 28.93 -9.07
C THR A 73 4.51 29.12 -10.39
N PRO A 74 5.86 29.14 -10.40
CA PRO A 74 6.64 29.19 -11.64
C PRO A 74 6.64 27.85 -12.42
N TYR A 75 6.08 26.78 -11.82
CA TYR A 75 6.09 25.42 -12.36
C TYR A 75 4.87 25.15 -13.24
N LYS A 76 4.61 26.03 -14.23
CA LYS A 76 3.51 25.83 -15.18
C LYS A 76 3.57 24.42 -15.78
N THR A 77 2.42 23.76 -15.85
CA THR A 77 2.30 22.41 -16.41
C THR A 77 1.12 22.35 -17.37
N GLU A 78 1.43 22.01 -18.62
CA GLU A 78 0.43 21.77 -19.65
C GLU A 78 0.27 20.26 -19.85
N VAL A 79 -0.97 19.80 -20.03
CA VAL A 79 -1.23 18.40 -20.32
C VAL A 79 -2.07 18.28 -21.59
N ARG A 80 -1.65 17.46 -22.51
CA ARG A 80 -2.31 17.17 -23.77
C ARG A 80 -2.84 15.75 -23.78
N VAL A 81 -4.06 15.54 -24.29
CA VAL A 81 -4.73 14.24 -24.30
C VAL A 81 -5.27 13.97 -25.68
N LEU A 82 -4.96 12.80 -26.23
CA LEU A 82 -5.48 12.33 -27.50
C LEU A 82 -5.63 10.80 -27.53
N ILE A 83 -6.32 10.30 -28.54
CA ILE A 83 -6.51 8.87 -28.79
C ILE A 83 -6.08 8.55 -30.22
N LEU A 84 -5.18 7.57 -30.34
CA LEU A 84 -4.79 6.98 -31.63
C LEU A 84 -4.90 5.47 -31.55
N HIS A 85 -5.60 4.83 -32.50
CA HIS A 85 -5.67 3.37 -32.65
C HIS A 85 -5.98 2.62 -31.33
N ASP A 86 -7.04 2.99 -30.62
CA ASP A 86 -7.44 2.40 -29.32
C ASP A 86 -6.40 2.58 -28.19
N THR A 87 -5.57 3.61 -28.26
CA THR A 87 -4.56 3.94 -27.25
C THR A 87 -4.72 5.38 -26.79
N LEU A 88 -4.78 5.59 -25.49
CA LEU A 88 -4.75 6.93 -24.87
C LEU A 88 -3.31 7.40 -24.78
N TYR A 89 -3.08 8.63 -25.22
CA TYR A 89 -1.81 9.32 -25.06
C TYR A 89 -1.96 10.55 -24.20
N PHE A 90 -1.06 10.70 -23.23
CA PHE A 90 -0.94 11.89 -22.39
C PHE A 90 0.44 12.49 -22.59
N GLY A 91 0.48 13.76 -22.97
CA GLY A 91 1.71 14.52 -23.09
C GLY A 91 1.79 15.59 -21.99
N PHE A 92 2.76 15.50 -21.11
CA PHE A 92 3.02 16.51 -20.08
C PHE A 92 4.18 17.41 -20.51
N LEU A 93 3.97 18.72 -20.48
CA LEU A 93 5.04 19.72 -20.60
C LEU A 93 5.18 20.45 -19.26
N CYS A 94 6.25 20.18 -18.57
CA CYS A 94 6.52 20.60 -17.21
C CYS A 94 7.58 21.70 -17.18
N HIS A 95 7.18 22.98 -17.22
CA HIS A 95 8.11 24.10 -17.11
C HIS A 95 8.82 24.09 -15.77
N ASP A 96 10.11 24.41 -15.79
CA ASP A 96 10.96 24.45 -14.62
C ASP A 96 12.06 25.51 -14.81
N PRO A 97 12.15 26.52 -13.94
CA PRO A 97 13.17 27.58 -14.07
C PRO A 97 14.59 27.05 -13.81
N GLU A 98 14.75 25.88 -13.20
CA GLU A 98 16.05 25.29 -12.86
C GLU A 98 16.09 23.78 -13.21
N PRO A 99 16.03 23.40 -14.50
CA PRO A 99 15.89 22.00 -14.91
C PRO A 99 17.07 21.10 -14.53
N ASP A 100 18.23 21.68 -14.26
CA ASP A 100 19.39 20.94 -13.74
C ASP A 100 19.19 20.43 -12.30
N LYS A 101 18.22 21.01 -11.58
CA LYS A 101 17.86 20.63 -10.20
C LYS A 101 16.68 19.64 -10.12
N ILE A 102 16.15 19.20 -11.26
CA ILE A 102 15.10 18.16 -11.28
C ILE A 102 15.61 16.91 -10.57
N ALA A 103 14.89 16.52 -9.52
CA ALA A 103 15.28 15.41 -8.67
C ALA A 103 14.82 14.07 -9.26
N VAL A 104 15.75 13.11 -9.34
CA VAL A 104 15.49 11.73 -9.71
C VAL A 104 16.39 10.80 -8.91
N HIS A 105 15.81 9.73 -8.34
CA HIS A 105 16.52 8.79 -7.50
C HIS A 105 16.44 7.35 -8.01
N THR A 106 15.48 7.05 -8.86
CA THR A 106 15.32 5.72 -9.45
C THR A 106 14.98 5.78 -10.92
N MET A 107 15.39 4.75 -11.66
CA MET A 107 14.90 4.44 -13.00
C MET A 107 14.11 3.12 -13.01
N GLN A 108 14.05 2.46 -11.87
CA GLN A 108 13.40 1.16 -11.75
C GLN A 108 11.87 1.31 -11.82
N ARG A 109 11.21 0.40 -12.56
CA ARG A 109 9.75 0.26 -12.50
C ARG A 109 9.34 -0.12 -11.08
N ASP A 110 8.29 0.52 -10.58
CA ASP A 110 7.74 0.38 -9.22
C ASP A 110 8.75 0.71 -8.11
N GLY A 111 9.78 1.50 -8.49
CA GLY A 111 10.75 2.02 -7.53
C GLY A 111 10.19 3.14 -6.67
N PHE A 112 10.85 3.41 -5.56
CA PHE A 112 10.45 4.45 -4.62
C PHE A 112 10.72 5.86 -5.18
N VAL A 113 9.67 6.63 -5.45
CA VAL A 113 9.73 7.94 -6.13
C VAL A 113 9.33 9.13 -5.27
N LEU A 114 9.15 8.97 -3.96
CA LEU A 114 8.73 10.08 -3.08
C LEU A 114 9.66 11.31 -3.10
N GLY A 115 10.91 11.13 -3.51
CA GLY A 115 11.88 12.23 -3.64
C GLY A 115 12.05 12.72 -5.07
N ASP A 116 11.28 12.26 -6.02
CA ASP A 116 11.45 12.53 -7.46
C ASP A 116 10.43 13.53 -7.98
N ASP A 117 10.83 14.28 -8.99
CA ASP A 117 9.88 15.04 -9.81
C ASP A 117 9.04 14.05 -10.62
N THR A 118 7.72 14.08 -10.42
CA THR A 118 6.78 13.14 -11.03
C THR A 118 5.59 13.81 -11.68
N VAL A 119 4.97 13.12 -12.63
CA VAL A 119 3.61 13.39 -13.11
C VAL A 119 2.75 12.14 -12.93
N SER A 120 1.47 12.35 -12.65
CA SER A 120 0.53 11.27 -12.35
C SER A 120 -0.78 11.48 -13.10
N ILE A 121 -1.38 10.36 -13.50
CA ILE A 121 -2.69 10.28 -14.16
C ILE A 121 -3.54 9.32 -13.33
N VAL A 122 -4.74 9.74 -12.98
CA VAL A 122 -5.74 8.90 -12.33
C VAL A 122 -6.96 8.80 -13.22
N LEU A 123 -7.39 7.59 -13.53
CA LEU A 123 -8.51 7.28 -14.40
C LEU A 123 -9.59 6.50 -13.67
N ASP A 124 -10.86 6.92 -13.80
CA ASP A 124 -12.05 6.15 -13.43
C ASP A 124 -12.77 5.70 -14.72
N PRO A 125 -12.38 4.56 -15.31
CA PRO A 125 -12.98 4.08 -16.54
C PRO A 125 -14.31 3.32 -16.29
N TYR A 126 -14.72 3.20 -15.04
CA TYR A 126 -15.99 2.57 -14.67
C TYR A 126 -17.12 3.61 -14.49
N GLY A 127 -16.76 4.89 -14.25
CA GLY A 127 -17.70 5.96 -13.93
C GLY A 127 -18.41 5.76 -12.60
N ASP A 128 -17.79 5.02 -11.68
CA ASP A 128 -18.36 4.71 -10.37
C ASP A 128 -17.86 5.63 -9.26
N ARG A 129 -16.88 6.48 -9.57
CA ARG A 129 -16.27 7.43 -8.65
C ARG A 129 -15.61 6.77 -7.42
N ARG A 130 -15.18 5.50 -7.56
CA ARG A 130 -14.60 4.71 -6.46
C ARG A 130 -13.40 3.88 -6.89
N THR A 131 -13.45 3.27 -8.07
CA THR A 131 -12.43 2.34 -8.55
C THR A 131 -11.80 2.85 -9.83
N GLY A 132 -10.49 2.63 -9.96
CA GLY A 132 -9.77 3.15 -11.12
C GLY A 132 -8.32 2.75 -11.14
N TYR A 133 -7.56 3.49 -11.94
CA TYR A 133 -6.15 3.25 -12.20
C TYR A 133 -5.32 4.49 -11.91
N LEU A 134 -4.13 4.26 -11.36
CA LEU A 134 -3.07 5.25 -11.23
C LEU A 134 -1.93 4.90 -12.21
N PHE A 135 -1.42 5.90 -12.92
CA PHE A 135 -0.18 5.84 -13.70
C PHE A 135 0.69 7.00 -13.29
N GLN A 136 1.92 6.73 -12.92
CA GLN A 136 2.88 7.74 -12.50
C GLN A 136 4.22 7.51 -13.17
N ILE A 137 4.89 8.58 -13.56
CA ILE A 137 6.23 8.55 -14.12
C ILE A 137 7.08 9.64 -13.48
N ASN A 138 8.34 9.32 -13.16
CA ASN A 138 9.30 10.33 -12.76
C ASN A 138 10.07 10.91 -13.98
N ALA A 139 10.80 11.99 -13.76
CA ALA A 139 11.57 12.66 -14.82
C ALA A 139 12.77 11.86 -15.36
N ALA A 140 13.01 10.63 -14.90
CA ALA A 140 13.98 9.67 -15.44
C ALA A 140 13.33 8.48 -16.17
N GLY A 141 11.99 8.45 -16.27
CA GLY A 141 11.25 7.40 -16.96
C GLY A 141 10.92 6.17 -16.10
N ALA A 142 11.12 6.23 -14.79
CA ALA A 142 10.62 5.19 -13.89
C ALA A 142 9.09 5.22 -13.85
N ARG A 143 8.47 4.10 -14.14
CA ARG A 143 7.00 3.94 -14.24
C ARG A 143 6.48 3.29 -12.98
N ILE A 144 5.38 3.80 -12.47
CA ILE A 144 4.63 3.23 -11.35
C ILE A 144 3.17 3.17 -11.77
N ASP A 145 2.54 2.07 -11.53
CA ASP A 145 1.12 1.91 -11.78
C ASP A 145 0.41 1.27 -10.57
N GLY A 146 -0.90 1.42 -10.51
CA GLY A 146 -1.67 0.89 -9.40
C GLY A 146 -3.16 0.87 -9.63
N LEU A 147 -3.83 0.06 -8.81
CA LEU A 147 -5.28 -0.02 -8.74
C LEU A 147 -5.80 0.84 -7.59
N ILE A 148 -6.89 1.53 -7.86
CA ILE A 148 -7.59 2.35 -6.87
C ILE A 148 -8.88 1.66 -6.47
N ALA A 149 -9.02 1.34 -5.20
CA ALA A 149 -10.26 0.87 -4.58
C ALA A 149 -10.54 1.61 -3.26
N ASP A 150 -9.51 2.22 -2.70
CA ASP A 150 -9.53 3.06 -1.53
C ASP A 150 -9.17 4.52 -1.90
N PRO A 151 -9.83 5.54 -1.32
CA PRO A 151 -9.60 6.94 -1.68
C PRO A 151 -8.27 7.52 -1.17
N GLU A 152 -7.54 6.78 -0.34
CA GLU A 152 -6.28 7.23 0.26
C GLU A 152 -5.08 6.38 -0.15
N HIS A 153 -5.30 5.07 -0.37
CA HIS A 153 -4.24 4.09 -0.58
C HIS A 153 -4.47 3.29 -1.86
N PRO A 154 -3.79 3.62 -2.98
CA PRO A 154 -3.78 2.75 -4.14
C PRO A 154 -2.95 1.49 -3.85
N SER A 155 -3.34 0.36 -4.46
CA SER A 155 -2.50 -0.84 -4.50
C SER A 155 -1.54 -0.73 -5.67
N TYR A 156 -0.23 -0.74 -5.39
CA TYR A 156 0.85 -0.69 -6.39
C TYR A 156 1.27 -2.06 -6.90
N ASP A 157 0.52 -3.10 -6.58
CA ASP A 157 0.85 -4.48 -6.89
C ASP A 157 0.36 -4.93 -8.28
N TRP A 158 -0.22 -4.00 -9.04
CA TRP A 158 -0.73 -4.25 -10.38
C TRP A 158 0.25 -3.75 -11.44
N ASP A 159 0.59 -4.62 -12.37
CA ASP A 159 1.46 -4.33 -13.50
C ASP A 159 0.64 -4.18 -14.80
N GLY A 160 0.44 -2.94 -15.25
CA GLY A 160 -0.23 -2.64 -16.52
C GLY A 160 0.72 -2.71 -17.72
N ILE A 161 0.16 -3.03 -18.90
CA ILE A 161 0.88 -2.97 -20.17
C ILE A 161 0.78 -1.55 -20.73
N TRP A 162 1.74 -0.69 -20.38
CA TRP A 162 1.83 0.68 -20.86
C TRP A 162 3.29 1.09 -21.00
N ASP A 163 3.55 2.13 -21.76
CA ASP A 163 4.90 2.66 -21.90
C ASP A 163 4.93 4.19 -21.75
N ALA A 164 6.09 4.71 -21.42
CA ALA A 164 6.30 6.15 -21.32
C ALA A 164 7.75 6.50 -21.53
N ARG A 165 8.00 7.71 -22.03
CA ARG A 165 9.33 8.28 -22.21
C ARG A 165 9.35 9.71 -21.69
N THR A 166 10.52 10.14 -21.26
CA THR A 166 10.73 11.51 -20.77
C THR A 166 11.91 12.15 -21.49
N ALA A 167 11.81 13.44 -21.74
CA ALA A 167 12.89 14.25 -22.31
C ALA A 167 13.10 15.51 -21.47
N ARG A 168 14.34 16.02 -21.43
CA ARG A 168 14.69 17.28 -20.77
C ARG A 168 15.05 18.33 -21.80
N SER A 169 14.64 19.57 -21.56
CA SER A 169 15.02 20.74 -22.34
C SER A 169 15.64 21.82 -21.45
N LYS A 170 15.88 23.03 -22.00
CA LYS A 170 16.57 24.08 -21.25
C LYS A 170 15.75 24.70 -20.13
N ASP A 171 14.43 24.63 -20.19
CA ASP A 171 13.48 25.31 -19.31
C ASP A 171 12.31 24.39 -18.88
N SER A 172 12.40 23.10 -19.20
CA SER A 172 11.32 22.16 -18.96
C SER A 172 11.79 20.70 -19.01
N TRP A 173 10.92 19.82 -18.60
CA TRP A 173 10.95 18.41 -18.97
C TRP A 173 9.58 18.00 -19.50
N SER A 174 9.54 16.98 -20.31
CA SER A 174 8.31 16.46 -20.90
C SER A 174 8.19 14.95 -20.67
N ALA A 175 6.95 14.47 -20.66
CA ALA A 175 6.64 13.06 -20.61
C ALA A 175 5.59 12.74 -21.67
N GLU A 176 5.85 11.71 -22.44
CA GLU A 176 4.88 11.04 -23.29
C GLU A 176 4.48 9.71 -22.65
N ILE A 177 3.19 9.51 -22.49
CA ILE A 177 2.62 8.34 -21.81
C ILE A 177 1.62 7.69 -22.75
N GLU A 178 1.83 6.41 -23.05
CA GLU A 178 1.01 5.58 -23.91
C GLU A 178 0.30 4.51 -23.10
N ILE A 179 -1.04 4.56 -23.05
CA ILE A 179 -1.88 3.62 -22.32
C ILE A 179 -2.83 2.91 -23.30
N PRO A 180 -2.49 1.71 -23.78
CA PRO A 180 -3.37 0.95 -24.66
C PRO A 180 -4.68 0.59 -23.94
N ALA A 181 -5.83 0.75 -24.62
CA ALA A 181 -7.13 0.43 -24.05
C ALA A 181 -7.27 -1.03 -23.59
N LYS A 182 -6.48 -1.95 -24.21
CA LYS A 182 -6.41 -3.36 -23.78
C LYS A 182 -5.85 -3.58 -22.36
N THR A 183 -5.08 -2.61 -21.83
CA THR A 183 -4.54 -2.64 -20.48
C THR A 183 -5.62 -2.34 -19.44
N LEU A 184 -6.59 -1.51 -19.82
CA LEU A 184 -7.64 -1.04 -18.93
C LEU A 184 -8.87 -1.94 -18.97
N ASN A 185 -9.45 -2.18 -17.83
CA ASN A 185 -10.82 -2.64 -17.75
C ASN A 185 -11.74 -1.43 -17.66
N PHE A 186 -12.72 -1.30 -18.53
CA PHE A 186 -13.62 -0.14 -18.54
C PHE A 186 -15.05 -0.52 -18.91
N LYS A 187 -16.02 0.27 -18.50
CA LYS A 187 -17.42 0.06 -18.81
C LYS A 187 -17.67 0.52 -20.26
N ARG A 188 -18.11 -0.39 -21.11
CA ARG A 188 -18.44 -0.08 -22.52
C ARG A 188 -19.56 0.96 -22.61
N GLY A 189 -19.45 1.83 -23.61
CA GLY A 189 -20.46 2.84 -23.92
C GLY A 189 -20.48 4.05 -22.99
N LEU A 190 -19.51 4.17 -22.08
CA LEU A 190 -19.29 5.43 -21.38
C LEU A 190 -18.67 6.45 -22.33
N LYS A 191 -19.27 7.64 -22.39
CA LYS A 191 -18.76 8.76 -23.20
C LYS A 191 -17.67 9.55 -22.50
N SER A 192 -17.55 9.38 -21.20
CA SER A 192 -16.57 10.07 -20.37
C SER A 192 -16.15 9.23 -19.16
N TRP A 193 -14.91 9.43 -18.74
CA TRP A 193 -14.30 8.83 -17.54
C TRP A 193 -13.99 9.91 -16.50
N GLY A 194 -13.82 9.51 -15.24
CA GLY A 194 -13.17 10.36 -14.25
C GLY A 194 -11.69 10.50 -14.57
N LEU A 195 -11.15 11.71 -14.41
CA LEU A 195 -9.74 12.02 -14.63
C LEU A 195 -9.22 12.93 -13.51
N ASN A 196 -8.05 12.64 -13.00
CA ASN A 196 -7.27 13.63 -12.27
C ASN A 196 -5.81 13.60 -12.76
N LEU A 197 -5.15 14.74 -12.70
CA LEU A 197 -3.78 14.94 -13.14
C LEU A 197 -3.01 15.65 -12.03
N GLU A 198 -1.77 15.20 -11.81
CA GLU A 198 -0.92 15.78 -10.79
C GLU A 198 0.52 15.92 -11.29
N ARG A 199 1.22 16.96 -10.84
CA ARG A 199 2.66 17.08 -10.89
C ARG A 199 3.20 17.33 -9.49
N PHE A 200 4.25 16.63 -9.13
CA PHE A 200 5.01 16.87 -7.92
C PHE A 200 6.40 17.44 -8.26
N VAL A 201 6.75 18.57 -7.67
CA VAL A 201 8.07 19.23 -7.78
C VAL A 201 8.82 18.93 -6.49
N ALA A 202 9.73 17.97 -6.54
CA ALA A 202 10.31 17.35 -5.34
C ALA A 202 11.15 18.31 -4.49
N ARG A 203 12.01 19.16 -5.12
CA ARG A 203 12.90 20.07 -4.37
C ARG A 203 12.15 21.14 -3.58
N GLU A 204 10.98 21.59 -4.09
CA GLU A 204 10.14 22.59 -3.44
C GLU A 204 8.99 21.94 -2.66
N ARG A 205 8.78 20.65 -2.90
CA ARG A 205 7.69 19.87 -2.32
C ARG A 205 6.34 20.52 -2.60
N ILE A 206 6.18 20.96 -3.85
CA ILE A 206 4.95 21.56 -4.38
C ILE A 206 4.20 20.49 -5.15
N THR A 207 2.92 20.34 -4.84
CA THR A 207 1.99 19.51 -5.60
C THR A 207 1.07 20.42 -6.41
N LEU A 208 0.99 20.17 -7.71
CA LEU A 208 0.06 20.81 -8.63
C LEU A 208 -0.98 19.79 -9.06
N ARG A 209 -2.26 20.16 -9.05
CA ARG A 209 -3.36 19.26 -9.36
C ARG A 209 -4.41 19.93 -10.24
N TRP A 210 -5.05 19.13 -11.09
CA TRP A 210 -6.05 19.62 -12.02
C TRP A 210 -7.44 19.72 -11.39
N ALA A 211 -7.91 18.64 -10.78
CA ALA A 211 -9.23 18.59 -10.13
C ALA A 211 -9.08 18.60 -8.61
N SER A 212 -9.92 19.37 -7.93
CA SER A 212 -9.97 19.49 -6.47
C SER A 212 -8.61 19.75 -5.80
N PRO A 213 -7.91 20.84 -6.15
CA PRO A 213 -6.60 21.19 -5.58
C PRO A 213 -6.72 21.73 -4.16
N THR A 214 -7.20 20.92 -3.22
CA THR A 214 -7.37 21.26 -1.80
C THR A 214 -6.57 20.33 -0.92
N LEU A 215 -6.18 20.77 0.28
CA LEU A 215 -5.35 19.96 1.19
C LEU A 215 -6.05 18.72 1.74
N ASP A 216 -7.38 18.70 1.79
CA ASP A 216 -8.18 17.55 2.23
C ASP A 216 -8.55 16.58 1.09
N SER A 217 -7.99 16.77 -0.13
CA SER A 217 -8.23 15.90 -1.27
C SER A 217 -7.02 15.02 -1.54
N PHE A 218 -7.23 13.73 -1.71
CA PHE A 218 -6.22 12.81 -2.20
C PHE A 218 -6.28 12.71 -3.72
N LEU A 219 -5.13 12.45 -4.37
CA LEU A 219 -5.08 12.29 -5.82
C LEU A 219 -6.01 11.17 -6.29
N VAL A 220 -6.03 10.09 -5.54
CA VAL A 220 -6.79 8.86 -5.84
C VAL A 220 -8.24 8.88 -5.34
N ASP A 221 -8.70 9.98 -4.74
CA ASP A 221 -10.11 10.17 -4.41
C ASP A 221 -10.92 10.49 -5.69
N LEU A 222 -11.36 9.43 -6.35
CA LEU A 222 -12.11 9.52 -7.60
C LEU A 222 -13.45 10.22 -7.47
N SER A 223 -14.01 10.34 -6.27
CA SER A 223 -15.24 11.09 -6.02
C SER A 223 -15.09 12.58 -6.37
N ARG A 224 -13.86 13.08 -6.36
CA ARG A 224 -13.46 14.47 -6.64
C ARG A 224 -12.77 14.67 -8.00
N ALA A 225 -12.74 13.64 -8.83
CA ALA A 225 -12.12 13.71 -10.15
C ALA A 225 -12.88 14.63 -11.10
N GLY A 226 -12.15 15.22 -12.04
CA GLY A 226 -12.71 15.91 -13.22
C GLY A 226 -13.24 14.91 -14.25
N THR A 227 -13.42 15.36 -15.49
CA THR A 227 -14.02 14.56 -16.55
C THR A 227 -13.15 14.55 -17.80
N LEU A 228 -12.82 13.34 -18.29
CA LEU A 228 -12.24 13.10 -19.60
C LEU A 228 -13.34 12.63 -20.55
N ALA A 229 -13.63 13.39 -21.59
CA ALA A 229 -14.63 13.08 -22.61
C ALA A 229 -13.97 12.59 -23.92
N GLY A 230 -14.77 12.17 -24.90
CA GLY A 230 -14.28 11.75 -26.23
C GLY A 230 -13.78 10.32 -26.26
N LEU A 231 -14.42 9.39 -25.52
CA LEU A 231 -13.97 8.02 -25.34
C LEU A 231 -14.89 6.97 -26.01
N GLU A 232 -15.84 7.41 -26.84
CA GLU A 232 -16.92 6.57 -27.36
C GLU A 232 -16.45 5.38 -28.19
N ASP A 233 -15.33 5.53 -28.91
CA ASP A 233 -14.85 4.57 -29.90
C ASP A 233 -13.75 3.64 -29.39
N LEU A 234 -13.35 3.73 -28.12
CA LEU A 234 -12.31 2.87 -27.55
C LEU A 234 -12.74 1.40 -27.53
N LYS A 235 -11.90 0.55 -28.12
CA LYS A 235 -12.13 -0.90 -28.19
C LYS A 235 -11.18 -1.63 -27.25
N GLN A 236 -11.75 -2.42 -26.37
CA GLN A 236 -11.00 -3.37 -25.57
C GLN A 236 -10.70 -4.61 -26.41
N GLY A 237 -9.47 -5.12 -26.37
CA GLY A 237 -9.06 -6.33 -27.09
C GLY A 237 -9.88 -7.57 -26.70
N ARG A 238 -9.49 -8.74 -27.22
CA ARG A 238 -10.17 -10.04 -26.97
C ARG A 238 -10.10 -10.49 -25.51
N GLY A 239 -9.26 -9.86 -24.69
CA GLY A 239 -9.14 -10.13 -23.27
C GLY A 239 -8.53 -11.49 -22.93
N LEU A 240 -7.78 -12.09 -23.85
CA LEU A 240 -7.06 -13.34 -23.61
C LEU A 240 -5.57 -13.04 -23.52
N GLU A 241 -4.94 -13.52 -22.45
CA GLU A 241 -3.52 -13.40 -22.20
C GLU A 241 -2.98 -14.75 -21.73
N PHE A 242 -1.82 -15.14 -22.20
CA PHE A 242 -1.14 -16.35 -21.79
C PHE A 242 0.31 -16.04 -21.43
N SER A 243 0.70 -16.31 -20.20
CA SER A 243 2.03 -16.03 -19.66
C SER A 243 2.73 -17.33 -19.26
N PRO A 244 3.39 -18.03 -20.19
CA PRO A 244 4.16 -19.23 -19.87
C PRO A 244 5.48 -18.86 -19.23
N TYR A 245 5.97 -19.69 -18.32
CA TYR A 245 7.30 -19.53 -17.72
C TYR A 245 8.02 -20.87 -17.54
N MET A 246 9.34 -20.77 -17.49
CA MET A 246 10.24 -21.88 -17.16
C MET A 246 11.24 -21.40 -16.11
N ILE A 247 11.45 -22.21 -15.10
CA ILE A 247 12.35 -21.91 -13.99
C ILE A 247 13.36 -23.03 -13.85
N GLY A 248 14.65 -22.68 -13.85
CA GLY A 248 15.75 -23.59 -13.49
C GLY A 248 16.30 -23.18 -12.13
N LYS A 249 16.31 -24.09 -11.17
CA LYS A 249 16.89 -23.90 -9.84
C LYS A 249 18.11 -24.78 -9.67
N SER A 250 19.18 -24.22 -9.12
CA SER A 250 20.33 -24.97 -8.63
C SER A 250 20.47 -24.71 -7.14
N ILE A 251 20.36 -25.75 -6.35
CA ILE A 251 20.44 -25.68 -4.89
C ILE A 251 21.71 -26.41 -4.46
N ASP A 252 22.60 -25.67 -3.78
CA ASP A 252 23.81 -26.19 -3.16
C ASP A 252 23.69 -25.98 -1.64
N ARG A 253 23.71 -27.04 -0.89
CA ARG A 253 23.70 -27.01 0.58
C ARG A 253 25.06 -27.45 1.09
N PHE A 254 25.84 -26.47 1.56
CA PHE A 254 27.17 -26.72 2.08
C PHE A 254 27.18 -27.86 3.12
N GLY A 255 27.96 -28.90 2.85
CA GLY A 255 28.15 -30.03 3.77
C GLY A 255 27.02 -31.08 3.82
N GLN A 256 25.96 -31.00 3.02
CA GLN A 256 24.85 -31.91 3.19
C GLN A 256 24.51 -32.84 2.02
N GLN A 257 24.79 -32.53 0.78
CA GLN A 257 24.48 -33.38 -0.39
C GLN A 257 25.09 -32.80 -1.68
N PRO A 258 25.25 -33.58 -2.75
CA PRO A 258 25.64 -33.02 -4.03
C PRO A 258 24.61 -31.99 -4.50
N ARG A 259 25.08 -30.97 -5.20
CA ARG A 259 24.27 -29.89 -5.81
C ARG A 259 23.09 -30.48 -6.56
N THR A 260 21.88 -30.03 -6.23
CA THR A 260 20.67 -30.47 -6.90
C THR A 260 20.21 -29.47 -7.95
N TRP A 261 19.75 -29.98 -9.09
CA TRP A 261 19.16 -29.20 -10.16
C TRP A 261 17.66 -29.53 -10.23
N GLN A 262 16.85 -28.52 -10.29
CA GLN A 262 15.41 -28.66 -10.44
C GLN A 262 14.94 -27.76 -11.57
N GLY A 263 14.07 -28.27 -12.44
CA GLY A 263 13.42 -27.54 -13.50
C GLY A 263 11.90 -27.56 -13.30
N THR A 264 11.27 -26.41 -13.43
CA THR A 264 9.80 -26.25 -13.32
C THR A 264 9.33 -25.47 -14.51
N ALA A 265 8.21 -25.89 -15.11
CA ALA A 265 7.49 -25.14 -16.13
C ALA A 265 6.05 -24.96 -15.69
N GLY A 266 5.53 -23.79 -15.88
CA GLY A 266 4.16 -23.41 -15.52
C GLY A 266 3.62 -22.31 -16.43
N GLY A 267 2.46 -21.81 -16.11
CA GLY A 267 1.90 -20.70 -16.85
C GLY A 267 0.58 -20.23 -16.31
N ASP A 268 0.28 -18.97 -16.60
CA ASP A 268 -0.96 -18.31 -16.25
C ASP A 268 -1.76 -18.02 -17.52
N PHE A 269 -3.05 -18.29 -17.47
CA PHE A 269 -3.99 -17.97 -18.52
C PHE A 269 -5.04 -17.01 -17.97
N THR A 270 -5.02 -15.77 -18.43
CA THR A 270 -5.98 -14.74 -18.05
C THR A 270 -7.05 -14.60 -19.11
N TRP A 271 -8.30 -14.70 -18.70
CA TRP A 271 -9.46 -14.48 -19.55
C TRP A 271 -10.33 -13.38 -18.96
N ARG A 272 -10.41 -12.26 -19.67
CA ARG A 272 -11.33 -11.17 -19.32
C ARG A 272 -12.72 -11.52 -19.82
N LEU A 273 -13.52 -12.12 -18.92
CA LEU A 273 -14.91 -12.54 -19.18
C LEU A 273 -15.79 -11.34 -19.58
N THR A 274 -15.57 -10.23 -18.90
CA THR A 274 -16.15 -8.93 -19.23
C THR A 274 -15.06 -7.86 -19.09
N PRO A 275 -15.29 -6.64 -19.54
CA PRO A 275 -14.35 -5.53 -19.27
C PRO A 275 -14.00 -5.33 -17.80
N GLN A 276 -14.84 -5.80 -16.89
CA GLN A 276 -14.72 -5.57 -15.45
C GLN A 276 -14.50 -6.85 -14.64
N LEU A 277 -14.49 -8.03 -15.28
CA LEU A 277 -14.34 -9.31 -14.60
C LEU A 277 -13.33 -10.18 -15.33
N SER A 278 -12.29 -10.60 -14.64
CA SER A 278 -11.25 -11.48 -15.17
C SER A 278 -11.17 -12.79 -14.41
N ALA A 279 -10.96 -13.88 -15.14
CA ALA A 279 -10.60 -15.18 -14.60
C ALA A 279 -9.14 -15.47 -14.94
N VAL A 280 -8.37 -15.90 -13.95
CA VAL A 280 -6.97 -16.32 -14.09
C VAL A 280 -6.86 -17.76 -13.67
N PHE A 281 -6.39 -18.59 -14.61
CA PHE A 281 -6.07 -19.99 -14.34
C PHE A 281 -4.55 -20.12 -14.25
N THR A 282 -4.05 -20.68 -13.18
CA THR A 282 -2.64 -20.97 -13.01
C THR A 282 -2.37 -22.45 -12.94
N ALA A 283 -1.25 -22.89 -13.47
CA ALA A 283 -0.82 -24.28 -13.41
C ALA A 283 0.67 -24.36 -13.04
N ASN A 284 0.96 -25.21 -12.04
CA ASN A 284 2.30 -25.50 -11.54
C ASN A 284 3.05 -24.24 -11.13
N THR A 285 2.39 -23.38 -10.34
CA THR A 285 2.87 -22.06 -9.94
C THR A 285 4.14 -22.17 -9.12
N ASP A 286 5.21 -21.49 -9.55
CA ASP A 286 6.45 -21.34 -8.81
C ASP A 286 6.70 -19.86 -8.51
N PHE A 287 7.16 -19.57 -7.31
CA PHE A 287 7.42 -18.22 -6.81
C PHE A 287 8.93 -17.93 -6.65
N ALA A 288 9.77 -18.58 -7.45
CA ALA A 288 11.22 -18.40 -7.40
C ALA A 288 11.69 -16.97 -7.72
N GLU A 289 10.88 -16.21 -8.47
CA GLU A 289 11.14 -14.82 -8.79
C GLU A 289 10.81 -13.85 -7.65
N THR A 290 10.07 -14.31 -6.65
CA THR A 290 9.63 -13.47 -5.53
C THR A 290 10.81 -13.06 -4.66
N GLU A 291 10.82 -11.81 -4.25
CA GLU A 291 11.86 -11.29 -3.35
C GLU A 291 11.85 -12.00 -2.01
N VAL A 292 13.04 -12.31 -1.52
CA VAL A 292 13.21 -12.87 -0.19
C VAL A 292 12.76 -11.86 0.86
N ASP A 293 12.09 -12.34 1.91
CA ASP A 293 11.74 -11.50 3.04
C ASP A 293 12.97 -10.95 3.74
N THR A 294 12.93 -9.66 4.04
CA THR A 294 13.96 -9.04 4.88
C THR A 294 13.84 -9.56 6.30
N ARG A 295 14.97 -9.90 6.90
CA ARG A 295 14.99 -10.29 8.32
C ARG A 295 14.53 -9.13 9.19
N GLN A 296 13.85 -9.46 10.28
CA GLN A 296 13.40 -8.52 11.28
C GLN A 296 13.75 -9.05 12.67
N ILE A 297 14.13 -8.17 13.57
CA ILE A 297 14.34 -8.50 14.98
C ILE A 297 13.00 -8.39 15.71
N ASN A 298 12.56 -9.47 16.35
CA ASN A 298 11.33 -9.48 17.12
C ASN A 298 11.62 -9.32 18.62
N LEU A 299 11.26 -8.18 19.18
CA LEU A 299 11.35 -7.90 20.62
C LEU A 299 10.00 -8.11 21.34
N THR A 300 9.04 -8.72 20.65
CA THR A 300 7.69 -9.01 21.18
C THR A 300 7.43 -10.51 21.16
N ARG A 301 6.47 -10.97 21.93
CA ARG A 301 6.01 -12.36 21.93
C ARG A 301 5.04 -12.72 20.81
N PHE A 302 4.73 -11.77 19.93
CA PHE A 302 3.75 -11.94 18.86
C PHE A 302 4.44 -12.27 17.54
N PRO A 303 3.76 -13.00 16.64
CA PRO A 303 4.29 -13.28 15.31
C PRO A 303 4.48 -12.02 14.50
N LEU A 304 5.58 -11.96 13.74
CA LEU A 304 5.82 -10.88 12.79
C LEU A 304 4.90 -11.01 11.58
N PHE A 305 4.48 -9.87 11.07
CA PHE A 305 3.77 -9.78 9.82
C PHE A 305 4.76 -9.57 8.66
N PHE A 306 4.58 -10.35 7.59
CA PHE A 306 5.31 -10.19 6.34
C PHE A 306 4.32 -9.99 5.21
N PRO A 307 4.35 -8.89 4.45
CA PRO A 307 3.41 -8.63 3.38
C PRO A 307 3.55 -9.65 2.24
N GLU A 308 2.49 -9.82 1.44
CA GLU A 308 2.54 -10.62 0.23
C GLU A 308 3.48 -9.96 -0.79
N LYS A 309 4.20 -10.75 -1.58
CA LYS A 309 5.12 -10.29 -2.63
C LYS A 309 4.95 -11.05 -3.95
N ARG A 310 4.10 -12.07 -4.01
CA ARG A 310 3.91 -12.91 -5.17
C ARG A 310 2.87 -12.29 -6.11
N ALA A 311 3.28 -11.96 -7.33
CA ALA A 311 2.47 -11.25 -8.31
C ALA A 311 1.08 -11.86 -8.54
N PHE A 312 0.98 -13.21 -8.61
CA PHE A 312 -0.30 -13.90 -8.78
C PHE A 312 -1.32 -13.54 -7.69
N PHE A 313 -0.88 -13.38 -6.44
CA PHE A 313 -1.77 -13.06 -5.30
C PHE A 313 -1.99 -11.56 -5.14
N LEU A 314 -1.03 -10.73 -5.55
CA LEU A 314 -1.11 -9.28 -5.44
C LEU A 314 -2.13 -8.70 -6.42
N GLU A 315 -2.16 -9.20 -7.64
CA GLU A 315 -3.14 -8.77 -8.63
C GLU A 315 -4.57 -9.04 -8.16
N GLY A 316 -5.34 -7.97 -7.92
CA GLY A 316 -6.70 -8.01 -7.39
C GLY A 316 -6.82 -8.30 -5.89
N ALA A 317 -5.73 -8.16 -5.12
CA ALA A 317 -5.74 -8.33 -3.66
C ALA A 317 -6.73 -7.40 -2.96
N ASN A 318 -6.93 -6.19 -3.49
CA ASN A 318 -7.91 -5.22 -3.01
C ASN A 318 -9.37 -5.72 -3.02
N GLN A 319 -9.68 -6.75 -3.82
CA GLN A 319 -11.01 -7.36 -3.81
C GLN A 319 -11.29 -8.16 -2.52
N TYR A 320 -10.25 -8.53 -1.77
CA TYR A 320 -10.37 -9.30 -0.52
C TYR A 320 -10.35 -8.43 0.75
N GLU A 321 -10.24 -7.10 0.62
CA GLU A 321 -10.31 -6.19 1.75
C GLU A 321 -11.60 -6.39 2.56
N PHE A 322 -11.48 -6.40 3.90
CA PHE A 322 -12.56 -6.68 4.82
C PHE A 322 -12.52 -5.76 6.03
N GLY A 323 -13.67 -5.19 6.37
CA GLY A 323 -13.82 -4.31 7.51
C GLY A 323 -13.15 -2.93 7.33
N LEU A 324 -13.14 -2.16 8.38
CA LEU A 324 -12.46 -0.86 8.48
C LEU A 324 -11.58 -0.85 9.74
N GLY A 325 -10.36 -0.34 9.65
CA GLY A 325 -9.45 -0.16 10.79
C GLY A 325 -8.91 -1.47 11.40
N LEU A 326 -8.89 -2.56 10.66
CA LEU A 326 -8.40 -3.87 11.12
C LEU A 326 -6.89 -4.02 10.97
N SER A 327 -6.32 -3.50 9.86
CA SER A 327 -4.88 -3.63 9.55
C SER A 327 -4.38 -5.07 9.77
N GLU A 328 -3.22 -5.22 10.40
CA GLU A 328 -2.60 -6.52 10.71
C GLU A 328 -3.18 -7.22 11.96
N ASN A 329 -4.18 -6.62 12.62
CA ASN A 329 -4.79 -7.24 13.81
C ASN A 329 -5.73 -8.40 13.45
N PHE A 330 -6.36 -8.31 12.27
CA PHE A 330 -7.19 -9.38 11.74
C PHE A 330 -7.31 -9.29 10.23
N ILE A 331 -6.81 -10.30 9.54
CA ILE A 331 -6.93 -10.48 8.10
C ILE A 331 -7.67 -11.81 7.87
N PRO A 332 -8.95 -11.80 7.44
CA PRO A 332 -9.72 -13.03 7.23
C PRO A 332 -9.12 -13.95 6.17
N PHE A 333 -8.59 -13.38 5.10
CA PHE A 333 -7.87 -14.07 4.05
C PHE A 333 -6.51 -13.43 3.81
N PHE A 334 -5.45 -14.15 4.13
CA PHE A 334 -4.06 -13.75 3.97
C PHE A 334 -3.38 -14.67 2.96
N THR A 335 -3.11 -14.16 1.79
CA THR A 335 -2.61 -14.96 0.65
C THR A 335 -1.32 -15.71 0.95
N ARG A 336 -0.47 -15.18 1.84
CA ARG A 336 0.76 -15.90 2.27
C ARG A 336 0.52 -17.24 2.97
N ARG A 337 -0.71 -17.52 3.39
CA ARG A 337 -1.09 -18.84 3.89
C ARG A 337 -1.26 -19.87 2.77
N VAL A 338 -1.40 -19.40 1.52
CA VAL A 338 -1.53 -20.28 0.35
C VAL A 338 -0.14 -20.57 -0.23
N GLY A 339 0.26 -21.84 -0.26
CA GLY A 339 1.56 -22.27 -0.80
C GLY A 339 2.78 -21.90 0.05
N LEU A 340 2.57 -21.50 1.32
CA LEU A 340 3.63 -21.22 2.27
C LEU A 340 3.22 -21.64 3.68
N LEU A 341 3.99 -22.50 4.32
CA LEU A 341 3.76 -22.96 5.70
C LEU A 341 5.06 -22.85 6.50
N GLU A 342 5.06 -22.04 7.57
CA GLU A 342 6.22 -21.83 8.45
C GLU A 342 7.54 -21.52 7.70
N GLY A 343 7.44 -20.69 6.64
CA GLY A 343 8.57 -20.33 5.79
C GLY A 343 8.98 -21.39 4.75
N GLN A 344 8.33 -22.55 4.72
CA GLN A 344 8.54 -23.57 3.72
C GLN A 344 7.55 -23.44 2.56
N GLN A 345 8.05 -23.54 1.34
CA GLN A 345 7.22 -23.49 0.13
C GLN A 345 6.45 -24.81 -0.02
N ILE A 346 5.13 -24.69 -0.20
CA ILE A 346 4.24 -25.78 -0.57
C ILE A 346 3.89 -25.61 -2.06
N PRO A 347 4.25 -26.54 -2.95
CA PRO A 347 3.96 -26.42 -4.37
C PRO A 347 2.46 -26.33 -4.64
N ILE A 348 2.09 -25.55 -5.65
CA ILE A 348 0.72 -25.39 -6.11
C ILE A 348 0.58 -26.14 -7.44
N ASP A 349 -0.35 -27.10 -7.52
CA ASP A 349 -0.64 -27.83 -8.74
C ASP A 349 -1.43 -26.96 -9.73
N GLY A 350 -2.43 -26.26 -9.22
CA GLY A 350 -3.22 -25.34 -10.01
C GLY A 350 -4.13 -24.47 -9.17
N GLY A 351 -4.63 -23.41 -9.78
CA GLY A 351 -5.55 -22.49 -9.13
C GLY A 351 -6.43 -21.74 -10.12
N LEU A 352 -7.55 -21.29 -9.61
CA LEU A 352 -8.49 -20.40 -10.28
C LEU A 352 -8.65 -19.13 -9.45
N LYS A 353 -8.50 -17.99 -10.07
CA LYS A 353 -8.78 -16.69 -9.49
C LYS A 353 -9.80 -15.96 -10.35
N LEU A 354 -10.90 -15.48 -9.75
CA LEU A 354 -11.91 -14.66 -10.40
C LEU A 354 -12.02 -13.34 -9.65
N ASN A 355 -11.59 -12.26 -10.30
CA ASN A 355 -11.56 -10.94 -9.71
C ASN A 355 -12.26 -9.92 -10.58
N GLY A 356 -12.99 -9.00 -9.96
CA GLY A 356 -13.56 -7.87 -10.68
C GLY A 356 -14.94 -7.48 -10.22
N ARG A 357 -15.71 -6.92 -11.15
CA ARG A 357 -17.00 -6.30 -10.86
C ARG A 357 -18.07 -6.69 -11.87
N VAL A 358 -19.30 -6.86 -11.38
CA VAL A 358 -20.51 -7.05 -12.20
C VAL A 358 -21.61 -6.12 -11.66
N GLY A 359 -21.85 -5.00 -12.34
CA GLY A 359 -22.77 -3.97 -11.87
C GLY A 359 -22.32 -3.37 -10.53
N HIS A 360 -23.13 -3.54 -9.49
CA HIS A 360 -22.82 -3.10 -8.11
C HIS A 360 -22.09 -4.17 -7.26
N TRP A 361 -21.86 -5.36 -7.82
CA TRP A 361 -21.18 -6.45 -7.13
C TRP A 361 -19.68 -6.43 -7.42
N ASN A 362 -18.88 -6.48 -6.37
CA ASN A 362 -17.43 -6.70 -6.46
C ASN A 362 -17.15 -8.13 -6.02
N LEU A 363 -16.32 -8.84 -6.77
CA LEU A 363 -16.06 -10.26 -6.61
C LEU A 363 -14.57 -10.52 -6.51
N GLY A 364 -14.17 -11.28 -5.50
CA GLY A 364 -12.85 -11.89 -5.38
C GLY A 364 -13.04 -13.34 -4.99
N ILE A 365 -12.70 -14.28 -5.87
CA ILE A 365 -12.77 -15.72 -5.62
C ILE A 365 -11.40 -16.32 -5.95
N LEU A 366 -10.89 -17.13 -5.07
CA LEU A 366 -9.67 -17.89 -5.25
C LEU A 366 -9.92 -19.33 -4.80
N ASP A 367 -9.54 -20.28 -5.66
CA ASP A 367 -9.50 -21.70 -5.36
C ASP A 367 -8.15 -22.27 -5.79
N VAL A 368 -7.42 -22.89 -4.90
CA VAL A 368 -6.06 -23.38 -5.12
C VAL A 368 -5.92 -24.80 -4.59
N GLN A 369 -5.38 -25.69 -5.42
CA GLN A 369 -4.95 -27.03 -5.03
C GLN A 369 -3.45 -27.04 -4.78
N THR A 370 -3.05 -27.32 -3.53
CA THR A 370 -1.63 -27.58 -3.19
C THR A 370 -1.26 -29.03 -3.42
N ARG A 371 0.03 -29.27 -3.65
CA ARG A 371 0.62 -30.62 -3.86
C ARG A 371 1.06 -31.20 -2.53
N ASP A 372 1.04 -32.54 -2.43
CA ASP A 372 1.71 -33.26 -1.35
C ASP A 372 3.17 -32.86 -1.26
N SER A 373 3.64 -32.56 -0.06
CA SER A 373 5.02 -32.19 0.23
C SER A 373 5.48 -32.80 1.55
N THR A 374 6.77 -32.67 1.86
CA THR A 374 7.31 -33.10 3.15
C THR A 374 6.78 -32.25 4.32
N ALA A 375 6.29 -31.05 4.05
CA ALA A 375 5.82 -30.11 5.06
C ALA A 375 4.30 -30.25 5.32
N ALA A 376 3.50 -30.62 4.31
CA ALA A 376 2.05 -30.75 4.45
C ALA A 376 1.49 -31.67 3.34
N PRO A 377 0.37 -32.39 3.59
CA PRO A 377 -0.39 -33.04 2.55
C PRO A 377 -1.03 -32.02 1.59
N GLY A 378 -1.27 -32.45 0.35
CA GLY A 378 -1.98 -31.66 -0.63
C GLY A 378 -3.40 -31.36 -0.18
N THR A 379 -3.82 -30.11 -0.27
CA THR A 379 -5.14 -29.68 0.19
C THR A 379 -5.74 -28.64 -0.74
N ASN A 380 -7.06 -28.55 -0.76
CA ASN A 380 -7.79 -27.50 -1.44
C ASN A 380 -7.99 -26.30 -0.51
N LEU A 381 -7.68 -25.10 -0.99
CA LEU A 381 -7.77 -23.84 -0.26
C LEU A 381 -8.66 -22.88 -1.04
N PHE A 382 -9.76 -22.47 -0.42
CA PHE A 382 -10.75 -21.59 -1.01
C PHE A 382 -10.87 -20.26 -0.26
N ALA A 383 -10.96 -19.15 -0.99
CA ALA A 383 -11.32 -17.86 -0.45
C ALA A 383 -12.31 -17.15 -1.39
N GLY A 384 -13.42 -16.70 -0.85
CA GLY A 384 -14.45 -15.93 -1.56
C GLY A 384 -14.77 -14.64 -0.84
N ARG A 385 -14.75 -13.55 -1.57
CA ARG A 385 -15.16 -12.20 -1.12
C ARG A 385 -16.21 -11.67 -2.09
N VAL A 386 -17.36 -11.28 -1.58
CA VAL A 386 -18.39 -10.62 -2.36
C VAL A 386 -18.78 -9.34 -1.64
N SER A 387 -18.75 -8.20 -2.32
CA SER A 387 -19.27 -6.95 -1.76
C SER A 387 -20.23 -6.26 -2.73
N PHE A 388 -21.18 -5.53 -2.17
CA PHE A 388 -22.25 -4.84 -2.88
C PHE A 388 -22.23 -3.35 -2.55
N ASP A 389 -22.08 -2.51 -3.57
CA ASP A 389 -22.17 -1.06 -3.46
C ASP A 389 -23.65 -0.63 -3.50
N LEU A 390 -24.26 -0.52 -2.32
CA LEU A 390 -25.66 -0.10 -2.18
C LEU A 390 -25.86 1.35 -2.68
N THR A 391 -24.89 2.22 -2.38
CA THR A 391 -24.75 3.57 -2.90
C THR A 391 -23.29 3.88 -3.15
N PRO A 392 -22.92 4.98 -3.84
CA PRO A 392 -21.52 5.40 -3.95
C PRO A 392 -20.80 5.59 -2.60
N LYS A 393 -21.57 5.82 -1.52
CA LYS A 393 -21.04 6.04 -0.17
C LYS A 393 -21.13 4.82 0.73
N PHE A 394 -21.89 3.77 0.41
CA PHE A 394 -22.15 2.65 1.32
C PHE A 394 -21.94 1.29 0.66
N ARG A 395 -21.07 0.49 1.25
CA ARG A 395 -20.71 -0.87 0.83
C ARG A 395 -21.08 -1.88 1.90
N LEU A 396 -21.65 -3.00 1.50
CA LEU A 396 -21.82 -4.22 2.30
C LEU A 396 -20.96 -5.33 1.74
N GLY A 397 -20.43 -6.20 2.58
CA GLY A 397 -19.59 -7.27 2.12
C GLY A 397 -19.70 -8.54 2.94
N THR A 398 -19.31 -9.66 2.33
CA THR A 398 -19.15 -10.97 2.97
C THR A 398 -17.87 -11.64 2.52
N VAL A 399 -17.21 -12.34 3.42
CA VAL A 399 -16.03 -13.16 3.15
C VAL A 399 -16.27 -14.58 3.63
N VAL A 400 -15.77 -15.56 2.88
CA VAL A 400 -15.74 -16.96 3.26
C VAL A 400 -14.37 -17.52 2.90
N THR A 401 -13.71 -18.19 3.85
CA THR A 401 -12.51 -18.99 3.56
C THR A 401 -12.71 -20.43 4.02
N HIS A 402 -12.16 -21.38 3.27
CA HIS A 402 -12.22 -22.81 3.60
C HIS A 402 -10.89 -23.49 3.33
N GLY A 403 -10.49 -24.38 4.23
CA GLY A 403 -9.26 -25.16 4.16
C GLY A 403 -8.26 -24.78 5.25
N ASP A 404 -7.29 -25.67 5.44
CA ASP A 404 -6.16 -25.51 6.36
C ASP A 404 -4.87 -25.70 5.57
N PRO A 405 -3.95 -24.72 5.52
CA PRO A 405 -2.69 -24.83 4.79
C PRO A 405 -1.83 -26.03 5.24
N ALA A 406 -1.97 -26.46 6.49
CA ALA A 406 -1.29 -27.65 7.01
C ALA A 406 -2.00 -28.97 6.59
N GLY A 407 -3.22 -28.91 6.03
CA GLY A 407 -3.98 -30.07 5.61
C GLY A 407 -4.43 -31.00 6.74
N LEU A 408 -4.39 -30.53 7.99
CA LEU A 408 -4.61 -31.37 9.17
C LEU A 408 -6.01 -31.26 9.73
N ARG A 409 -6.74 -30.19 9.46
CA ARG A 409 -8.02 -29.86 10.11
C ARG A 409 -9.02 -29.29 9.10
N SER A 410 -10.30 -29.50 9.38
CA SER A 410 -11.35 -28.72 8.70
C SER A 410 -11.43 -27.33 9.34
N ASN A 411 -11.35 -26.29 8.54
CA ASN A 411 -11.54 -24.90 8.98
C ASN A 411 -12.33 -24.11 7.95
N THR A 412 -13.33 -23.39 8.41
CA THR A 412 -14.11 -22.47 7.60
C THR A 412 -14.30 -21.18 8.40
N LEU A 413 -13.97 -20.04 7.81
CA LEU A 413 -14.29 -18.73 8.36
C LEU A 413 -15.35 -18.06 7.48
N GLY A 414 -16.38 -17.50 8.10
CA GLY A 414 -17.35 -16.62 7.46
C GLY A 414 -17.35 -15.24 8.11
N GLY A 415 -17.58 -14.18 7.34
CA GLY A 415 -17.64 -12.83 7.88
C GLY A 415 -18.52 -11.89 7.07
N PHE A 416 -19.00 -10.82 7.73
CA PHE A 416 -19.79 -9.73 7.14
C PHE A 416 -19.20 -8.41 7.58
N ASP A 417 -19.21 -7.43 6.67
CA ASP A 417 -18.79 -6.07 6.96
C ASP A 417 -19.66 -5.03 6.24
N ALA A 418 -19.66 -3.83 6.78
CA ALA A 418 -20.32 -2.66 6.23
C ALA A 418 -19.42 -1.45 6.40
N VAL A 419 -19.26 -0.65 5.33
CA VAL A 419 -18.46 0.57 5.35
C VAL A 419 -19.26 1.69 4.67
N TRP A 420 -19.41 2.80 5.38
CA TRP A 420 -19.91 4.05 4.86
C TRP A 420 -18.78 5.07 4.82
N ARG A 421 -18.68 5.82 3.70
CA ARG A 421 -17.66 6.85 3.51
C ARG A 421 -18.22 8.07 2.79
N THR A 422 -17.71 9.24 3.12
CA THR A 422 -18.03 10.50 2.44
C THR A 422 -16.83 11.42 2.41
N SER A 423 -16.68 12.20 1.33
CA SER A 423 -15.72 13.29 1.19
C SER A 423 -16.37 14.68 1.30
N THR A 424 -17.65 14.71 1.70
CA THR A 424 -18.45 15.94 1.79
C THR A 424 -19.00 16.21 3.20
N PHE A 425 -18.49 15.52 4.21
CA PHE A 425 -18.88 15.76 5.60
C PHE A 425 -18.57 17.20 6.02
N GLY A 426 -19.56 17.93 6.55
CA GLY A 426 -19.39 19.34 6.90
C GLY A 426 -18.96 20.24 5.73
N GLY A 427 -19.26 19.85 4.48
CA GLY A 427 -18.95 20.55 3.25
C GLY A 427 -17.84 19.89 2.41
N ASN A 428 -16.66 19.65 2.96
CA ASN A 428 -15.50 19.14 2.20
C ASN A 428 -14.58 18.18 2.97
N LYS A 429 -15.05 17.61 4.09
CA LYS A 429 -14.22 16.72 4.92
C LYS A 429 -14.49 15.26 4.62
N ASN A 430 -13.48 14.44 4.85
CA ASN A 430 -13.55 12.99 4.76
C ASN A 430 -14.06 12.42 6.08
N LEU A 431 -14.89 11.39 6.02
CA LEU A 431 -15.32 10.61 7.18
C LEU A 431 -15.67 9.20 6.72
N LEU A 432 -15.13 8.21 7.44
CA LEU A 432 -15.41 6.79 7.23
C LEU A 432 -15.95 6.20 8.54
N ILE A 433 -16.95 5.33 8.41
CA ILE A 433 -17.53 4.57 9.53
C ILE A 433 -17.72 3.13 9.03
N GLY A 434 -17.25 2.16 9.81
CA GLY A 434 -17.36 0.76 9.45
C GLY A 434 -17.63 -0.15 10.63
N GLY A 435 -18.14 -1.34 10.32
CA GLY A 435 -18.31 -2.42 11.28
C GLY A 435 -18.21 -3.77 10.61
N TRP A 436 -17.83 -4.78 11.38
CA TRP A 436 -17.66 -6.13 10.88
C TRP A 436 -17.99 -7.18 11.94
N THR A 437 -18.28 -8.40 11.48
CA THR A 437 -18.36 -9.59 12.30
C THR A 437 -17.82 -10.80 11.53
N ALA A 438 -17.21 -11.74 12.24
CA ALA A 438 -16.70 -12.98 11.65
C ALA A 438 -16.90 -14.15 12.63
N PHE A 439 -16.96 -15.37 12.09
CA PHE A 439 -17.08 -16.59 12.86
C PHE A 439 -16.32 -17.75 12.19
N SER A 440 -15.76 -18.64 13.01
CA SER A 440 -15.06 -19.83 12.54
C SER A 440 -15.83 -21.10 12.88
N SER A 441 -15.73 -22.11 12.01
CA SER A 441 -16.30 -23.46 12.21
C SER A 441 -15.31 -24.53 11.73
N GLY A 442 -15.52 -25.76 12.17
CA GLY A 442 -14.66 -26.91 11.85
C GLY A 442 -14.01 -27.50 13.08
N ASP A 443 -12.82 -28.10 12.91
CA ASP A 443 -12.08 -28.80 13.98
C ASP A 443 -11.35 -27.80 14.87
N LEU A 444 -12.11 -27.07 15.68
CA LEU A 444 -11.62 -25.98 16.51
C LEU A 444 -11.73 -26.30 18.00
N PRO A 445 -10.87 -25.70 18.86
CA PRO A 445 -11.01 -25.77 20.30
C PRO A 445 -12.38 -25.32 20.78
N GLN A 446 -12.75 -25.72 22.00
CA GLN A 446 -13.90 -25.11 22.67
C GLN A 446 -13.58 -23.67 23.03
N GLY A 447 -14.55 -22.77 22.85
CA GLY A 447 -14.39 -21.35 23.14
C GLY A 447 -15.27 -20.47 22.26
N GLN A 448 -15.05 -19.19 22.35
CA GLN A 448 -15.77 -18.19 21.56
C GLN A 448 -15.19 -18.12 20.14
N ARG A 449 -15.98 -18.56 19.16
CA ARG A 449 -15.57 -18.71 17.75
C ARG A 449 -15.96 -17.51 16.87
N HIS A 450 -16.37 -16.41 17.46
CA HIS A 450 -16.77 -15.22 16.74
C HIS A 450 -15.93 -14.00 17.15
N GLY A 451 -15.89 -13.03 16.26
CA GLY A 451 -15.32 -11.71 16.49
C GLY A 451 -16.19 -10.62 15.87
N TRP A 452 -16.03 -9.42 16.34
CA TRP A 452 -16.71 -8.23 15.81
C TRP A 452 -15.89 -6.99 16.06
N GLY A 453 -16.18 -5.94 15.32
CA GLY A 453 -15.57 -4.64 15.53
C GLY A 453 -16.32 -3.51 14.87
N ALA A 454 -15.95 -2.29 15.28
CA ALA A 454 -16.42 -1.04 14.73
C ALA A 454 -15.29 -0.02 14.68
N ALA A 455 -15.30 0.82 13.65
CA ALA A 455 -14.29 1.83 13.42
C ALA A 455 -14.90 3.13 12.92
N LEU A 456 -14.24 4.23 13.27
CA LEU A 456 -14.48 5.57 12.75
C LEU A 456 -13.14 6.16 12.37
N ASP A 457 -13.06 6.79 11.19
CA ASP A 457 -11.89 7.45 10.68
C ASP A 457 -12.25 8.82 10.08
N PHE A 458 -11.49 9.85 10.46
CA PHE A 458 -11.64 11.23 10.02
C PHE A 458 -10.31 11.76 9.46
N PRO A 459 -9.87 11.26 8.30
CA PRO A 459 -8.56 11.55 7.71
C PRO A 459 -8.59 12.90 6.97
N ASN A 460 -8.22 13.97 7.66
CA ASN A 460 -8.19 15.31 7.07
C ASN A 460 -6.88 16.04 7.38
N ASP A 461 -6.58 17.07 6.60
CA ASP A 461 -5.29 17.74 6.64
C ASP A 461 -4.95 18.36 8.01
N ARG A 462 -5.88 19.14 8.58
CA ARG A 462 -5.62 19.87 9.84
C ARG A 462 -5.85 19.04 11.09
N ILE A 463 -6.87 18.18 11.05
CA ILE A 463 -7.24 17.28 12.13
C ILE A 463 -7.47 15.92 11.50
N ASP A 464 -6.82 14.93 12.02
CA ASP A 464 -6.85 13.56 11.56
C ASP A 464 -6.99 12.66 12.80
N CYS A 465 -8.13 12.00 12.93
CA CYS A 465 -8.45 11.22 14.11
C CYS A 465 -9.14 9.92 13.71
N PHE A 466 -8.75 8.84 14.31
CA PHE A 466 -9.42 7.55 14.15
C PHE A 466 -9.63 6.85 15.49
N THR A 467 -10.59 5.93 15.53
CA THR A 467 -10.77 5.03 16.67
C THR A 467 -11.46 3.75 16.20
N ASN A 468 -11.03 2.63 16.78
CA ASN A 468 -11.69 1.35 16.56
C ASN A 468 -11.73 0.52 17.82
N VAL A 469 -12.70 -0.40 17.89
CA VAL A 469 -12.81 -1.45 18.88
C VAL A 469 -13.02 -2.76 18.15
N ASN A 470 -12.23 -3.77 18.51
CA ASN A 470 -12.32 -5.11 17.97
C ASN A 470 -12.34 -6.14 19.10
N GLU A 471 -13.18 -7.15 19.01
CA GLU A 471 -13.19 -8.31 19.91
C GLU A 471 -12.97 -9.56 19.10
N PHE A 472 -11.99 -10.35 19.51
CA PHE A 472 -11.63 -11.63 18.89
C PHE A 472 -11.82 -12.75 19.89
N GLY A 473 -12.69 -13.70 19.59
CA GLY A 473 -12.90 -14.88 20.42
C GLY A 473 -11.64 -15.72 20.55
N ASP A 474 -11.52 -16.43 21.66
CA ASP A 474 -10.36 -17.29 21.97
C ASP A 474 -10.26 -18.53 21.08
N ALA A 475 -11.38 -18.95 20.48
CA ALA A 475 -11.46 -20.03 19.49
C ALA A 475 -11.75 -19.51 18.06
N LEU A 476 -11.69 -18.19 17.81
CA LEU A 476 -11.73 -17.65 16.46
C LEU A 476 -10.40 -17.97 15.75
N ALA A 477 -10.47 -18.77 14.70
CA ALA A 477 -9.29 -19.29 14.01
C ALA A 477 -9.42 -19.15 12.51
N PRO A 478 -8.86 -18.08 11.91
CA PRO A 478 -8.78 -17.93 10.46
C PRO A 478 -7.57 -18.72 9.92
N ALA A 479 -7.74 -20.00 9.57
CA ALA A 479 -6.61 -20.83 9.11
C ALA A 479 -5.93 -20.26 7.85
N LEU A 480 -6.72 -19.70 6.91
CA LEU A 480 -6.23 -18.97 5.74
C LEU A 480 -6.01 -17.47 6.01
N GLY A 481 -6.07 -17.04 7.25
CA GLY A 481 -5.95 -15.64 7.63
C GLY A 481 -4.78 -15.35 8.57
N PHE A 482 -4.83 -14.19 9.18
CA PHE A 482 -3.85 -13.75 10.19
C PHE A 482 -4.60 -13.14 11.38
N LEU A 483 -4.37 -13.67 12.57
CA LEU A 483 -4.91 -13.18 13.84
C LEU A 483 -3.86 -13.40 14.93
N PRO A 484 -3.02 -12.39 15.23
CA PRO A 484 -1.90 -12.55 16.17
C PRO A 484 -2.33 -12.66 17.64
N ARG A 485 -3.50 -12.13 18.02
CA ARG A 485 -3.98 -12.07 19.41
C ARG A 485 -5.45 -12.50 19.53
N PRO A 486 -5.77 -13.80 19.43
CA PRO A 486 -7.11 -14.30 19.77
C PRO A 486 -7.41 -14.16 21.26
N GLY A 487 -8.68 -14.22 21.66
CA GLY A 487 -9.10 -14.13 23.06
C GLY A 487 -9.01 -12.73 23.65
N THR A 488 -9.04 -11.69 22.81
CA THR A 488 -8.80 -10.31 23.26
C THR A 488 -9.86 -9.32 22.78
N ARG A 489 -10.02 -8.24 23.55
CA ARG A 489 -10.70 -7.02 23.13
C ARG A 489 -9.69 -5.90 23.00
N GLN A 490 -9.62 -5.31 21.83
CA GLN A 490 -8.62 -4.31 21.46
C GLN A 490 -9.27 -2.96 21.20
N TYR A 491 -8.67 -1.90 21.72
CA TYR A 491 -9.09 -0.52 21.55
C TYR A 491 -7.92 0.25 20.95
N HIS A 492 -8.06 0.73 19.74
CA HIS A 492 -7.07 1.55 19.06
C HIS A 492 -7.65 2.92 18.79
N GLY A 493 -6.81 3.93 18.83
CA GLY A 493 -7.21 5.25 18.37
C GLY A 493 -6.05 6.20 18.36
N GLY A 494 -6.21 7.26 17.61
CA GLY A 494 -5.22 8.31 17.51
C GLY A 494 -5.86 9.61 17.05
N CYS A 495 -5.20 10.70 17.38
CA CYS A 495 -5.57 12.02 16.90
C CYS A 495 -4.33 12.86 16.64
N SER A 496 -4.32 13.53 15.50
CA SER A 496 -3.25 14.41 15.07
C SER A 496 -3.81 15.79 14.80
N PHE A 497 -3.24 16.81 15.42
CA PHE A 497 -3.46 18.20 15.05
C PHE A 497 -2.25 18.72 14.31
N LYS A 498 -2.46 19.18 13.07
CA LYS A 498 -1.39 19.43 12.08
C LYS A 498 -1.40 20.88 11.58
N PRO A 499 -1.09 21.89 12.45
CA PRO A 499 -1.11 23.30 12.04
C PRO A 499 0.10 23.67 11.17
N ARG A 500 -0.13 24.62 10.27
CA ARG A 500 0.93 25.25 9.45
C ARG A 500 1.17 26.69 9.92
N PRO A 501 2.42 27.07 10.24
CA PRO A 501 2.73 28.47 10.59
C PRO A 501 2.63 29.39 9.38
N ALA A 502 2.41 30.68 9.66
CA ALA A 502 2.46 31.69 8.61
C ALA A 502 3.90 31.85 8.09
N LYS A 503 4.10 31.89 6.77
CA LYS A 503 5.41 31.94 6.15
C LYS A 503 6.19 33.21 6.49
N SER A 504 5.51 34.32 6.70
CA SER A 504 6.09 35.63 7.13
C SER A 504 6.43 35.65 8.62
N GLY A 505 6.09 34.59 9.40
CA GLY A 505 6.34 34.54 10.82
C GLY A 505 7.75 34.06 11.19
N ARG A 506 8.11 34.17 12.49
CA ARG A 506 9.41 33.72 13.03
C ARG A 506 9.73 32.25 12.71
N PHE A 507 8.72 31.40 12.53
CA PHE A 507 8.84 29.98 12.25
C PHE A 507 8.42 29.63 10.81
N GLY A 508 8.50 30.58 9.88
CA GLY A 508 8.12 30.39 8.48
C GLY A 508 8.96 29.35 7.72
N TRP A 509 10.08 28.90 8.29
CA TRP A 509 10.92 27.81 7.81
C TRP A 509 10.37 26.41 8.19
N VAL A 510 9.40 26.34 9.13
CA VAL A 510 8.66 25.13 9.42
C VAL A 510 7.47 25.05 8.49
N ARG A 511 7.36 23.92 7.77
CA ARG A 511 6.25 23.66 6.86
C ARG A 511 4.99 23.31 7.64
N GLN A 512 5.12 22.40 8.61
CA GLN A 512 4.00 21.89 9.40
C GLN A 512 4.48 21.39 10.76
N TYR A 513 3.68 21.60 11.77
CA TYR A 513 3.77 20.94 13.06
C TYR A 513 2.80 19.76 13.10
N PHE A 514 3.16 18.75 13.86
CA PHE A 514 2.29 17.61 14.12
C PHE A 514 2.25 17.37 15.63
N PHE A 515 1.08 17.46 16.21
CA PHE A 515 0.84 17.09 17.60
C PHE A 515 0.03 15.80 17.58
N ARG A 516 0.72 14.66 17.78
CA ARG A 516 0.12 13.34 17.64
C ARG A 516 -0.07 12.67 18.98
N SER A 517 -1.20 12.00 19.13
CA SER A 517 -1.46 11.06 20.21
C SER A 517 -2.01 9.76 19.63
N TYR A 518 -1.57 8.65 20.19
CA TYR A 518 -2.02 7.32 19.80
C TYR A 518 -2.17 6.47 21.05
N TYR A 519 -3.18 5.62 21.08
CA TYR A 519 -3.35 4.62 22.13
C TYR A 519 -3.71 3.26 21.52
N ASN A 520 -3.19 2.22 22.13
CA ASN A 520 -3.53 0.83 21.90
C ASN A 520 -3.68 0.16 23.25
N ARG A 521 -4.86 -0.36 23.54
CA ARG A 521 -5.16 -1.10 24.76
C ARG A 521 -5.75 -2.46 24.38
N VAL A 522 -5.26 -3.50 25.04
CA VAL A 522 -5.72 -4.87 24.83
C VAL A 522 -6.10 -5.45 26.20
N ASP A 523 -7.35 -5.87 26.29
CA ASP A 523 -7.90 -6.59 27.43
C ASP A 523 -8.22 -8.04 27.02
N ASP A 524 -8.20 -8.99 27.96
CA ASP A 524 -8.76 -10.30 27.74
C ASP A 524 -10.31 -10.24 27.63
N LEU A 525 -10.96 -11.34 27.29
CA LEU A 525 -12.41 -11.39 27.18
C LEU A 525 -13.15 -11.19 28.52
N LYS A 526 -12.47 -11.32 29.63
CA LYS A 526 -12.98 -11.04 30.98
C LYS A 526 -12.82 -9.59 31.41
N GLY A 527 -12.10 -8.78 30.59
CA GLY A 527 -11.84 -7.38 30.83
C GLY A 527 -10.57 -7.10 31.68
N MET A 528 -9.73 -8.12 31.88
CA MET A 528 -8.43 -7.94 32.50
C MET A 528 -7.45 -7.35 31.47
N ASN A 529 -6.75 -6.31 31.85
CA ASN A 529 -5.80 -5.66 30.93
C ASN A 529 -4.56 -6.52 30.71
N GLU A 530 -4.30 -6.87 29.44
CA GLU A 530 -3.09 -7.57 29.03
C GLU A 530 -1.96 -6.64 28.63
N SER A 531 -2.28 -5.57 27.90
CA SER A 531 -1.27 -4.60 27.51
C SER A 531 -1.89 -3.25 27.15
N TRP A 532 -1.10 -2.20 27.28
CA TRP A 532 -1.43 -0.91 26.68
C TRP A 532 -0.16 -0.16 26.29
N LEU A 533 -0.31 0.65 25.25
CA LEU A 533 0.67 1.60 24.74
C LEU A 533 -0.03 2.95 24.58
N TYR A 534 0.52 4.00 25.16
CA TYR A 534 0.20 5.38 24.82
C TYR A 534 1.42 5.99 24.14
N SER A 535 1.24 6.61 22.98
CA SER A 535 2.30 7.28 22.27
C SER A 535 1.89 8.74 22.06
N VAL A 536 2.71 9.65 22.52
CA VAL A 536 2.47 11.08 22.37
C VAL A 536 3.72 11.71 21.75
N ALA A 537 3.54 12.37 20.61
CA ALA A 537 4.55 13.20 19.98
C ALA A 537 4.26 14.70 20.31
N PRO A 538 4.81 15.24 21.41
CA PRO A 538 4.59 16.63 21.78
C PRO A 538 5.31 17.62 20.86
N LEU A 539 6.31 17.15 20.13
CA LEU A 539 7.05 17.91 19.14
C LEU A 539 7.37 17.01 17.95
N GLU A 540 6.73 17.28 16.85
CA GLU A 540 7.05 16.73 15.54
C GLU A 540 6.93 17.86 14.51
N ILE A 541 7.95 18.02 13.71
CA ILE A 541 8.06 19.13 12.74
C ILE A 541 8.54 18.60 11.41
N GLU A 542 7.99 19.22 10.37
CA GLU A 542 8.46 19.10 9.00
C GLU A 542 8.91 20.46 8.51
N LEU A 543 10.12 20.53 7.95
CA LEU A 543 10.71 21.76 7.46
C LEU A 543 10.32 22.02 5.99
N ASP A 544 10.37 23.29 5.55
CA ASP A 544 10.19 23.62 4.14
C ASP A 544 11.23 22.93 3.24
N SER A 545 12.45 22.73 3.74
CA SER A 545 13.52 21.98 3.09
C SER A 545 13.32 20.47 3.06
N GLY A 546 12.30 19.95 3.78
CA GLY A 546 11.86 18.55 3.75
C GLY A 546 12.47 17.66 4.80
N GLU A 547 13.27 18.18 5.73
CA GLU A 547 13.70 17.41 6.89
C GLU A 547 12.51 17.20 7.84
N HIS A 548 12.48 16.04 8.47
CA HIS A 548 11.48 15.67 9.46
C HIS A 548 12.14 15.29 10.77
N MET A 549 11.58 15.75 11.88
CA MET A 549 12.04 15.43 13.24
C MET A 549 10.85 15.19 14.14
N ALA A 550 10.94 14.16 14.99
CA ALA A 550 9.93 13.87 16.00
C ALA A 550 10.58 13.46 17.33
N PHE A 551 9.95 13.88 18.41
CA PHE A 551 10.21 13.36 19.75
C PHE A 551 8.93 12.73 20.28
N THR A 552 9.00 11.46 20.69
CA THR A 552 7.84 10.68 21.14
C THR A 552 8.07 10.11 22.53
N VAL A 553 7.04 10.14 23.37
CA VAL A 553 7.01 9.54 24.70
C VAL A 553 6.01 8.40 24.68
N GLU A 554 6.44 7.21 25.11
CA GLU A 554 5.67 5.96 24.99
C GLU A 554 5.64 5.19 26.32
N PRO A 555 4.79 5.58 27.30
CA PRO A 555 4.49 4.72 28.44
C PRO A 555 3.76 3.46 27.97
N GLN A 556 4.15 2.32 28.54
CA GLN A 556 3.66 1.00 28.14
C GLN A 556 3.42 0.11 29.34
N PHE A 557 2.54 -0.87 29.15
CA PHE A 557 2.30 -1.95 30.08
C PHE A 557 2.17 -3.27 29.31
N GLU A 558 2.79 -4.31 29.83
CA GLU A 558 2.68 -5.66 29.30
C GLU A 558 2.52 -6.64 30.45
N LEU A 559 1.51 -7.51 30.39
CA LEU A 559 1.34 -8.67 31.25
C LEU A 559 1.85 -9.90 30.51
N LEU A 560 2.97 -10.47 30.95
CA LEU A 560 3.47 -11.74 30.44
C LEU A 560 2.77 -12.91 31.15
N PRO A 561 1.96 -13.73 30.47
CA PRO A 561 1.29 -14.87 31.08
C PRO A 561 2.23 -16.05 31.35
N ALA A 562 3.35 -16.10 30.64
CA ALA A 562 4.40 -17.12 30.76
C ALA A 562 5.78 -16.46 30.54
N PRO A 563 6.88 -17.13 30.94
CA PRO A 563 8.23 -16.64 30.61
C PRO A 563 8.40 -16.44 29.12
N PHE A 564 9.01 -15.32 28.74
CA PHE A 564 9.21 -14.91 27.35
C PHE A 564 10.70 -14.90 27.01
N GLU A 565 11.12 -15.64 26.01
CA GLU A 565 12.49 -15.64 25.51
C GLU A 565 12.73 -14.43 24.61
N ILE A 566 13.50 -13.46 25.09
CA ILE A 566 13.78 -12.19 24.37
C ILE A 566 15.03 -12.30 23.49
N ALA A 567 15.95 -13.18 23.85
CA ALA A 567 17.15 -13.53 23.12
C ALA A 567 17.53 -14.97 23.46
N PRO A 568 18.31 -15.68 22.64
CA PRO A 568 18.67 -17.07 22.88
C PRO A 568 19.15 -17.36 24.30
N GLY A 569 18.39 -18.15 25.04
CA GLY A 569 18.67 -18.52 26.43
C GLY A 569 18.35 -17.43 27.48
N LEU A 570 17.83 -16.28 27.09
CA LEU A 570 17.47 -15.19 28.02
C LEU A 570 15.95 -15.05 28.14
N PHE A 571 15.41 -15.43 29.30
CA PHE A 571 13.97 -15.43 29.54
C PHE A 571 13.56 -14.33 30.51
N ILE A 572 12.55 -13.55 30.13
CA ILE A 572 11.88 -12.59 30.99
C ILE A 572 10.78 -13.35 31.75
N PRO A 573 10.74 -13.31 33.11
CA PRO A 573 9.73 -14.02 33.89
C PRO A 573 8.30 -13.58 33.58
N ALA A 574 7.33 -14.47 33.84
CA ALA A 574 5.92 -14.11 33.80
C ALA A 574 5.62 -13.02 34.85
N GLY A 575 4.74 -12.09 34.52
CA GLY A 575 4.35 -11.01 35.42
C GLY A 575 3.97 -9.70 34.72
N PRO A 576 3.52 -8.70 35.51
CA PRO A 576 3.18 -7.39 34.99
C PRO A 576 4.41 -6.48 34.91
N TYR A 577 4.59 -5.83 33.78
CA TYR A 577 5.68 -4.89 33.53
C TYR A 577 5.14 -3.53 33.09
N ARG A 578 5.71 -2.47 33.64
CA ARG A 578 5.46 -1.09 33.20
C ARG A 578 6.78 -0.46 32.85
N PHE A 579 6.84 0.17 31.68
CA PHE A 579 8.05 0.83 31.24
C PHE A 579 7.72 2.08 30.40
N ASN A 580 8.65 3.02 30.40
CA ASN A 580 8.57 4.25 29.65
C ASN A 580 9.67 4.25 28.61
N ARG A 581 9.26 4.45 27.36
CA ARG A 581 10.17 4.59 26.22
C ARG A 581 10.14 6.02 25.72
N TRP A 582 11.27 6.49 25.28
CA TRP A 582 11.41 7.74 24.55
C TRP A 582 12.01 7.42 23.19
N ARG A 583 11.52 8.11 22.16
CA ARG A 583 12.00 7.93 20.79
C ARG A 583 12.29 9.29 20.17
N VAL A 584 13.39 9.37 19.47
CA VAL A 584 13.78 10.50 18.61
C VAL A 584 13.89 9.96 17.21
N ASP A 585 13.15 10.56 16.30
CA ASP A 585 13.23 10.29 14.86
C ASP A 585 13.76 11.52 14.16
N ALA A 586 14.70 11.35 13.24
CA ALA A 586 15.18 12.42 12.37
C ALA A 586 15.47 11.86 10.98
N GLU A 587 15.03 12.60 9.98
CA GLU A 587 15.15 12.22 8.60
C GLU A 587 15.48 13.43 7.73
N THR A 588 16.40 13.26 6.79
CA THR A 588 16.68 14.26 5.76
C THR A 588 15.68 14.14 4.62
N SER A 589 15.48 15.24 3.89
CA SER A 589 14.53 15.25 2.78
C SER A 589 14.83 14.19 1.72
N HIS A 590 13.75 13.56 1.20
CA HIS A 590 13.83 12.51 0.18
C HIS A 590 14.39 12.98 -1.17
N HIS A 591 14.34 14.27 -1.49
CA HIS A 591 14.92 14.80 -2.73
C HIS A 591 16.45 14.91 -2.73
N ARG A 592 17.11 14.66 -1.58
CA ARG A 592 18.56 14.71 -1.46
C ARG A 592 19.20 13.42 -1.99
N ARG A 593 20.33 13.53 -2.64
CA ARG A 593 21.11 12.36 -3.10
C ARG A 593 21.66 11.53 -1.95
N TRP A 594 22.03 12.17 -0.83
CA TRP A 594 22.35 11.53 0.42
C TRP A 594 21.15 11.69 1.35
N ARG A 595 20.59 10.59 1.75
CA ARG A 595 19.47 10.53 2.71
C ARG A 595 19.93 9.84 3.96
N PHE A 596 19.67 10.46 5.09
CA PHE A 596 19.95 9.93 6.42
C PHE A 596 18.65 9.83 7.18
N GLU A 597 18.42 8.68 7.77
CA GLU A 597 17.31 8.43 8.68
C GLU A 597 17.89 7.83 9.95
N THR A 598 17.49 8.32 11.10
CA THR A 598 17.85 7.76 12.41
C THR A 598 16.62 7.70 13.30
N THR A 599 16.44 6.56 13.95
CA THR A 599 15.50 6.36 15.05
C THR A 599 16.30 5.91 16.26
N ALA A 600 16.26 6.70 17.33
CA ALA A 600 16.88 6.39 18.60
C ALA A 600 15.80 6.15 19.67
N GLY A 601 15.67 4.93 20.15
CA GLY A 601 14.76 4.54 21.23
C GLY A 601 15.51 4.23 22.52
N PHE A 602 15.09 4.77 23.67
CA PHE A 602 15.72 4.51 24.95
C PHE A 602 14.71 4.54 26.09
N GLY A 603 15.09 3.99 27.22
CA GLY A 603 14.23 3.99 28.41
C GLY A 603 14.17 2.66 29.13
N THR A 604 13.24 2.54 30.07
CA THR A 604 13.00 1.27 30.78
C THR A 604 12.37 0.24 29.83
N PHE A 605 12.62 -1.03 30.06
CA PHE A 605 12.12 -2.14 29.26
C PHE A 605 12.09 -3.39 30.12
N TYR A 606 10.91 -3.96 30.33
CA TYR A 606 10.66 -5.07 31.26
C TYR A 606 11.36 -4.85 32.62
N SER A 607 12.32 -5.71 32.99
CA SER A 607 13.05 -5.68 34.26
C SER A 607 14.23 -4.70 34.28
N GLY A 608 14.52 -4.00 33.18
CA GLY A 608 15.72 -3.16 33.03
C GLY A 608 15.60 -2.03 32.04
N HIS A 609 16.57 -1.94 31.13
CA HIS A 609 16.66 -0.87 30.12
C HIS A 609 16.96 -1.44 28.74
N LEU A 610 16.45 -0.74 27.71
CA LEU A 610 16.74 -1.03 26.31
C LEU A 610 17.10 0.26 25.56
N THR A 611 18.21 0.24 24.85
CA THR A 611 18.58 1.27 23.87
C THR A 611 18.53 0.66 22.49
N GLN A 612 17.88 1.33 21.57
CA GLN A 612 17.69 0.91 20.17
C GLN A 612 18.17 2.01 19.25
N TRP A 613 18.88 1.61 18.19
CA TRP A 613 19.32 2.51 17.13
C TRP A 613 19.02 1.86 15.79
N LEU A 614 18.21 2.54 14.99
CA LEU A 614 18.04 2.28 13.58
C LEU A 614 18.69 3.43 12.82
N ASN A 615 19.63 3.15 11.96
CA ASN A 615 20.24 4.14 11.09
C ASN A 615 20.17 3.66 9.65
N ARG A 616 19.72 4.52 8.75
CA ARG A 616 19.74 4.28 7.31
C ARG A 616 20.51 5.39 6.62
N VAL A 617 21.35 4.98 5.69
CA VAL A 617 22.06 5.91 4.80
C VAL A 617 21.83 5.43 3.38
N ASN A 618 21.21 6.28 2.56
CA ASN A 618 20.99 6.00 1.15
C ASN A 618 21.72 7.03 0.30
N TRP A 619 22.42 6.56 -0.71
CA TRP A 619 23.03 7.40 -1.72
C TRP A 619 22.51 7.05 -3.10
N THR A 620 22.26 8.07 -3.91
CA THR A 620 21.79 7.90 -5.29
C THR A 620 22.62 8.76 -6.23
N SER A 621 23.01 8.20 -7.38
CA SER A 621 23.72 8.90 -8.43
C SER A 621 22.83 9.99 -9.08
N PRO A 622 23.43 10.98 -9.77
CA PRO A 622 22.68 12.13 -10.35
C PRO A 622 21.54 11.76 -11.32
N LYS A 623 21.64 10.61 -11.97
CA LYS A 623 20.64 10.14 -12.94
C LYS A 623 19.76 9.00 -12.37
N GLY A 624 19.87 8.68 -11.09
CA GLY A 624 19.11 7.56 -10.50
C GLY A 624 19.58 6.15 -10.92
N ALA A 625 20.71 6.06 -11.68
CA ALA A 625 21.18 4.78 -12.20
C ALA A 625 21.84 3.88 -11.14
N TRP A 626 22.44 4.46 -10.11
CA TRP A 626 23.09 3.75 -9.02
C TRP A 626 22.45 4.14 -7.69
N GLN A 627 22.15 3.15 -6.88
CA GLN A 627 21.66 3.35 -5.51
C GLN A 627 22.48 2.47 -4.58
N LEU A 628 22.85 3.02 -3.43
CA LEU A 628 23.52 2.30 -2.35
C LEU A 628 22.76 2.62 -1.05
N GLY A 629 22.26 1.59 -0.38
CA GLY A 629 21.61 1.65 0.91
C GLY A 629 22.41 0.90 1.97
N LEU A 630 22.56 1.52 3.13
CA LEU A 630 23.11 0.89 4.33
C LEU A 630 22.08 1.05 5.45
N GLU A 631 21.70 -0.04 6.09
CA GLU A 631 20.84 -0.03 7.26
C GLU A 631 21.49 -0.78 8.40
N ALA A 632 21.43 -0.23 9.60
CA ALA A 632 21.96 -0.84 10.82
C ALA A 632 20.94 -0.71 11.95
N THR A 633 20.33 -1.81 12.34
CA THR A 633 19.52 -1.94 13.55
C THR A 633 20.35 -2.52 14.66
N ASN A 634 20.41 -1.83 15.81
CA ASN A 634 21.16 -2.27 16.98
C ASN A 634 20.28 -2.12 18.23
N ASN A 635 20.13 -3.21 18.97
CA ASN A 635 19.41 -3.27 20.24
C ASN A 635 20.37 -3.66 21.35
N PHE A 636 20.43 -2.86 22.41
CA PHE A 636 21.27 -3.09 23.59
C PHE A 636 20.36 -3.21 24.83
N GLY A 637 20.07 -4.44 25.23
CA GLY A 637 19.26 -4.74 26.40
C GLY A 637 20.11 -5.00 27.64
N ARG A 638 19.76 -4.37 28.77
CA ARG A 638 20.33 -4.61 30.09
C ARG A 638 19.20 -4.92 31.05
N LEU A 639 18.92 -6.19 31.25
CA LEU A 639 17.85 -6.69 32.10
C LEU A 639 18.43 -7.32 33.37
N ARG A 640 17.61 -7.54 34.37
CA ARG A 640 18.03 -8.26 35.61
C ARG A 640 18.43 -9.70 35.31
N GLU A 641 17.78 -10.31 34.30
CA GLU A 641 17.97 -11.69 33.87
C GLU A 641 19.26 -11.85 33.05
N GLY A 642 19.77 -10.78 32.47
CA GLY A 642 20.99 -10.77 31.67
C GLY A 642 21.03 -9.62 30.66
N ASN A 643 22.15 -9.51 29.98
CA ASN A 643 22.32 -8.52 28.90
C ASN A 643 22.26 -9.21 27.55
N PHE A 644 21.73 -8.49 26.54
CA PHE A 644 21.75 -8.96 25.16
C PHE A 644 22.10 -7.82 24.20
N VAL A 645 22.66 -8.22 23.05
CA VAL A 645 22.96 -7.33 21.93
C VAL A 645 22.50 -8.02 20.67
N GLN A 646 21.50 -7.42 20.01
CA GLN A 646 21.01 -7.89 18.70
C GLN A 646 21.36 -6.84 17.65
N ARG A 647 21.95 -7.28 16.55
CA ARG A 647 22.31 -6.40 15.43
C ARG A 647 21.86 -7.03 14.13
N LEU A 648 21.22 -6.20 13.29
CA LEU A 648 20.88 -6.55 11.92
C LEU A 648 21.44 -5.47 11.02
N TRP A 649 22.38 -5.85 10.16
CA TRP A 649 23.00 -4.95 9.21
C TRP A 649 22.62 -5.38 7.81
N GLN A 650 22.32 -4.39 6.98
CA GLN A 650 21.84 -4.62 5.62
C GLN A 650 22.55 -3.67 4.67
N VAL A 651 22.94 -4.21 3.52
CA VAL A 651 23.51 -3.46 2.40
C VAL A 651 22.65 -3.74 1.19
N GLN A 652 22.14 -2.68 0.58
CA GLN A 652 21.42 -2.74 -0.69
C GLN A 652 22.24 -2.03 -1.76
N PHE A 653 22.31 -2.63 -2.93
CA PHE A 653 22.98 -2.08 -4.09
C PHE A 653 22.11 -2.33 -5.31
N ASP A 654 21.70 -1.24 -5.98
CA ASP A 654 20.92 -1.32 -7.21
C ASP A 654 21.64 -0.59 -8.34
N HIS A 655 21.58 -1.19 -9.52
CA HIS A 655 22.05 -0.58 -10.75
C HIS A 655 21.02 -0.73 -11.85
N ALA A 656 20.57 0.40 -12.40
CA ALA A 656 19.68 0.45 -13.55
C ALA A 656 20.43 0.96 -14.79
N TRP A 657 20.51 0.14 -15.82
CA TRP A 657 20.95 0.59 -17.16
C TRP A 657 19.84 1.37 -17.88
N GLY A 658 18.66 1.35 -17.35
CA GLY A 658 17.44 2.01 -17.80
C GLY A 658 16.23 1.38 -17.11
N PRO A 659 15.00 1.84 -17.42
CA PRO A 659 13.80 1.31 -16.77
C PRO A 659 13.58 -0.19 -16.97
N ASN A 660 14.18 -0.77 -18.01
CA ASN A 660 13.94 -2.15 -18.44
C ASN A 660 15.03 -3.15 -18.01
N ILE A 661 16.20 -2.68 -17.53
CA ILE A 661 17.30 -3.57 -17.10
C ILE A 661 17.79 -3.09 -15.75
N VAL A 662 17.54 -3.87 -14.71
CA VAL A 662 17.89 -3.53 -13.33
C VAL A 662 18.54 -4.71 -12.62
N LEU A 663 19.65 -4.46 -11.99
CA LEU A 663 20.32 -5.35 -11.04
C LEU A 663 20.04 -4.86 -9.63
N THR A 664 19.46 -5.70 -8.80
CA THR A 664 19.23 -5.45 -7.38
C THR A 664 20.01 -6.46 -6.57
N SER A 665 20.79 -6.01 -5.61
CA SER A 665 21.54 -6.87 -4.69
C SER A 665 21.29 -6.44 -3.25
N PHE A 666 21.01 -7.42 -2.41
CA PHE A 666 20.71 -7.22 -1.00
C PHE A 666 21.49 -8.22 -0.18
N ILE A 667 22.28 -7.73 0.79
CA ILE A 667 23.08 -8.53 1.71
C ILE A 667 22.70 -8.13 3.13
N GLN A 668 22.46 -9.11 3.99
CA GLN A 668 22.12 -8.89 5.40
C GLN A 668 22.93 -9.81 6.31
N TYR A 669 23.32 -9.29 7.47
CA TYR A 669 23.99 -10.02 8.52
C TYR A 669 23.24 -9.84 9.84
N ASP A 670 22.94 -10.94 10.50
CA ASP A 670 22.23 -11.02 11.76
C ASP A 670 23.10 -11.66 12.82
N THR A 671 23.35 -10.97 13.94
CA THR A 671 24.22 -11.48 15.02
C THR A 671 23.51 -12.51 15.91
N GLU A 672 22.18 -12.63 15.89
CA GLU A 672 21.45 -13.60 16.68
C GLU A 672 21.60 -15.01 16.10
N THR A 673 21.39 -15.13 14.79
CA THR A 673 21.59 -16.42 14.08
C THR A 673 22.99 -16.58 13.53
N GLN A 674 23.82 -15.54 13.56
CA GLN A 674 25.17 -15.47 12.99
C GLN A 674 25.23 -15.82 11.49
N ASN A 675 24.14 -15.53 10.78
CA ASN A 675 23.98 -15.87 9.38
C ASN A 675 24.15 -14.65 8.47
N ILE A 676 24.80 -14.87 7.33
CA ILE A 676 24.80 -13.92 6.21
C ILE A 676 23.81 -14.43 5.17
N GLY A 677 22.86 -13.57 4.81
CA GLY A 677 21.97 -13.79 3.69
C GLY A 677 22.30 -12.84 2.55
N ALA A 678 22.39 -13.34 1.32
CA ALA A 678 22.58 -12.52 0.14
C ALA A 678 21.57 -12.91 -0.94
N ASN A 679 20.99 -11.91 -1.59
CA ASN A 679 20.11 -12.09 -2.73
C ASN A 679 20.51 -11.11 -3.83
N THR A 680 20.73 -11.60 -5.04
CA THR A 680 21.02 -10.76 -6.20
C THR A 680 20.10 -11.16 -7.34
N ARG A 681 19.43 -10.18 -7.91
CA ARG A 681 18.47 -10.36 -9.00
C ARG A 681 18.80 -9.44 -10.17
N LEU A 682 18.86 -9.98 -11.37
CA LEU A 682 18.88 -9.22 -12.61
C LEU A 682 17.52 -9.37 -13.29
N ARG A 683 16.81 -8.25 -13.48
CA ARG A 683 15.55 -8.17 -14.24
C ARG A 683 15.83 -7.52 -15.58
N TRP A 684 15.43 -8.18 -16.64
CA TRP A 684 15.48 -7.64 -17.99
C TRP A 684 14.11 -7.77 -18.65
N THR A 685 13.45 -6.63 -18.86
CA THR A 685 12.17 -6.52 -19.55
C THR A 685 12.45 -6.03 -20.97
N PHE A 686 12.49 -6.93 -21.93
CA PHE A 686 12.81 -6.56 -23.32
C PHE A 686 11.58 -6.04 -24.08
N LYS A 687 10.36 -6.32 -23.61
CA LYS A 687 9.10 -5.77 -24.12
C LYS A 687 8.06 -5.81 -22.99
N PRO A 688 7.27 -4.74 -22.77
CA PRO A 688 6.14 -4.78 -21.84
C PRO A 688 5.07 -5.78 -22.32
N GLY A 689 4.59 -6.66 -21.43
CA GLY A 689 3.50 -7.62 -21.63
C GLY A 689 3.87 -8.92 -22.34
#